data_fc56ae9c5a8501ee6f5d1fa6423b11a2
#
_entry.id   fc56ae9c5a8501ee6f5d1fa6423b11a2
#
_cell.length_a   1.000
_cell.length_b   1.000
_cell.length_c   1.000
_cell.angle_alpha   90.00
_cell.angle_beta   90.00
_cell.angle_gamma   90.00
#
_symmetry.space_group_name_H-M   'P 1'
#
loop_
_entity.id
_entity.type
_entity.pdbx_description
1 polymer ?
#
loop_
_entity_poly.entity_id
_entity_poly.type
_entity_poly.pdbx_seq_one_letter_code
_entity_poly.pdbx_strand_id
1 'polypeptide(L)'
;MLAKNFWAKKSDRDGTLKWLSVIDHLQDTAGIIGRLWELWLDDSQKKMITENLICEEDGKKLATFIAYVHDIGKVTANFVTKKSFTNSEDLDSEVLIKLERCGFKGIHNLELANANKSHHSIAGQVILEKFGVKRDVSSIVGSHHGKSVNSLEDIELQLSSYSANYYGEENCSSDNLFRKAQEELFNWALKKSGYSSVEDIPEISVPVQMILTGLLIMADWIASNEYYFPLIPIDDESACNPQVRIIDGFNKWRMSDTWIAEDVYEASKIYEKRFGFNTPRHEQQVLFDVIEQIDEPGIIIFEAPMGMGKTEASLIAAEQLACKIGKSGLFFGLPTQATSDGIFPRINDKWLKSISEDMGEKLPIRLKHGKSSLNDIYRHLSRNIYEDDFTPGTFVNEWFSGNKTSVLDDFVVGTVDNFLMMSLKQKHLFLRHLGFSKKVVIIDEVHSYDSFMASYLYQSIKWAATYNIPIIILSATLPSERRKELVKNYLIGKGIKNIEIKKQLSSLNTDSYPLITYTDGEEVRIFDEFKTKHSKTIEIIREDSENLLNLVEDFSNEGGVIGIVVNTVKKSQEIAKDLTFKFGEENVELLHSSFIATDRIKKEKNLMKIIGGKIEDRPKFKIIIGTQVIEQSLDIDFDVMISDLAPMDLLIQRMGRLHRHKNIRPEIFKEPKFYVLGTSDVLDFEKGSIAVYDGYNLTRTQYFLPDKINIPEDISPLVQNVYGESEIELKEELLPIYKDYKYKFEAYTKNKKQRAETFKLREPYERSRFTDVNNLIGMFTTSKDFSGKSEEQIYAQVRDIKETVEVIALKKVGEGYGIFGEDVDISKDLENVETLREISKHTLRIPSSLTFSSAQVDRLILNLENYNNKYLRNWQDKSFLKGCLGIIFDEEGEFLLDGVRLKYDEKLGLMYERM
;
A
#
# COMPACT_ATOMS: atom_id res chain seq x y z
N MET A 1 0.78 20.20 -42.40
CA MET A 1 1.38 19.08 -41.63
C MET A 1 0.52 17.84 -41.82
N LEU A 2 1.08 16.80 -42.42
CA LEU A 2 0.38 15.54 -42.74
C LEU A 2 -0.19 14.85 -41.47
N ALA A 3 0.52 14.93 -40.37
CA ALA A 3 0.13 14.29 -39.11
C ALA A 3 -1.22 14.75 -38.53
N LYS A 4 -1.77 15.90 -38.95
CA LYS A 4 -3.11 16.37 -38.56
C LYS A 4 -4.26 15.45 -39.04
N ASN A 5 -4.01 14.65 -40.06
CA ASN A 5 -5.01 13.77 -40.65
C ASN A 5 -5.02 12.37 -39.98
N PHE A 6 -4.07 12.10 -39.07
CA PHE A 6 -4.02 10.84 -38.33
C PHE A 6 -4.89 10.96 -37.07
N TRP A 7 -5.66 9.95 -36.78
CA TRP A 7 -6.50 9.90 -35.61
C TRP A 7 -5.73 9.41 -34.38
N ALA A 8 -5.96 10.04 -33.23
CA ALA A 8 -5.54 9.55 -31.94
C ALA A 8 -6.67 8.77 -31.26
N LYS A 9 -7.91 9.26 -31.44
CA LYS A 9 -9.15 8.69 -30.90
C LYS A 9 -10.28 8.82 -31.89
N LYS A 10 -11.22 7.89 -31.82
CA LYS A 10 -12.45 7.87 -32.65
C LYS A 10 -13.57 7.16 -31.91
N SER A 11 -14.82 7.66 -32.01
CA SER A 11 -16.01 7.13 -31.35
C SER A 11 -17.27 7.47 -32.15
N ASP A 12 -18.25 6.55 -32.09
CA ASP A 12 -19.58 6.71 -32.68
C ASP A 12 -20.71 6.38 -31.68
N ARG A 13 -20.38 6.36 -30.38
CA ARG A 13 -21.30 5.87 -29.30
C ARG A 13 -22.62 6.64 -29.20
N ASP A 14 -22.66 7.90 -29.58
CA ASP A 14 -23.87 8.74 -29.57
C ASP A 14 -24.52 8.90 -30.97
N GLY A 15 -24.15 8.04 -31.91
CA GLY A 15 -24.67 8.07 -33.27
C GLY A 15 -24.04 9.15 -34.17
N THR A 16 -23.05 9.87 -33.67
CA THR A 16 -22.26 10.84 -34.48
C THR A 16 -20.83 10.34 -34.61
N LEU A 17 -20.25 10.50 -35.81
CA LEU A 17 -18.86 10.12 -36.06
C LEU A 17 -17.94 11.19 -35.47
N LYS A 18 -17.27 10.87 -34.39
CA LYS A 18 -16.36 11.78 -33.65
C LYS A 18 -14.94 11.25 -33.65
N TRP A 19 -14.01 12.16 -33.66
CA TRP A 19 -12.59 11.85 -33.61
C TRP A 19 -11.78 12.91 -32.86
N LEU A 20 -10.51 12.62 -32.66
CA LEU A 20 -9.50 13.61 -32.26
C LEU A 20 -8.23 13.32 -33.04
N SER A 21 -7.64 14.35 -33.66
CA SER A 21 -6.39 14.19 -34.41
C SER A 21 -5.23 13.87 -33.45
N VAL A 22 -4.17 13.23 -33.96
CA VAL A 22 -2.94 12.98 -33.18
C VAL A 22 -2.37 14.32 -32.69
N ILE A 23 -2.35 15.34 -33.48
CA ILE A 23 -1.82 16.66 -33.13
C ILE A 23 -2.61 17.32 -32.01
N ASP A 24 -3.93 17.27 -32.04
CA ASP A 24 -4.77 17.87 -31.01
C ASP A 24 -4.60 17.12 -29.68
N HIS A 25 -4.56 15.77 -29.73
CA HIS A 25 -4.28 14.97 -28.56
C HIS A 25 -2.91 15.24 -27.93
N LEU A 26 -1.86 15.37 -28.75
CA LEU A 26 -0.53 15.72 -28.28
C LEU A 26 -0.48 17.13 -27.67
N GLN A 27 -1.23 18.08 -28.22
CA GLN A 27 -1.37 19.43 -27.67
C GLN A 27 -2.12 19.41 -26.33
N ASP A 28 -3.22 18.67 -26.24
CA ASP A 28 -3.98 18.49 -25.00
C ASP A 28 -3.08 17.92 -23.90
N THR A 29 -2.37 16.82 -24.20
CA THR A 29 -1.46 16.16 -23.24
C THR A 29 -0.32 17.07 -22.81
N ALA A 30 0.33 17.78 -23.75
CA ALA A 30 1.40 18.70 -23.42
C ALA A 30 0.91 19.93 -22.63
N GLY A 31 -0.29 20.42 -22.91
CA GLY A 31 -0.93 21.47 -22.12
C GLY A 31 -1.23 21.02 -20.69
N ILE A 32 -1.75 19.80 -20.52
CA ILE A 32 -1.98 19.22 -19.19
C ILE A 32 -0.67 19.03 -18.45
N ILE A 33 0.40 18.50 -19.05
CA ILE A 33 1.73 18.40 -18.41
C ILE A 33 2.22 19.77 -17.95
N GLY A 34 2.09 20.81 -18.78
CA GLY A 34 2.47 22.17 -18.38
C GLY A 34 1.70 22.65 -17.16
N ARG A 35 0.39 22.39 -17.09
CA ARG A 35 -0.43 22.72 -15.91
C ARG A 35 -0.12 21.86 -14.69
N LEU A 36 0.12 20.55 -14.86
CA LEU A 36 0.54 19.68 -13.75
C LEU A 36 1.90 20.11 -13.20
N TRP A 37 2.82 20.54 -14.07
CA TRP A 37 4.11 21.10 -13.65
C TRP A 37 3.94 22.34 -12.76
N GLU A 38 3.09 23.26 -13.14
CA GLU A 38 2.89 24.51 -12.43
C GLU A 38 2.09 24.35 -11.14
N LEU A 39 1.06 23.50 -11.13
CA LEU A 39 0.00 23.54 -10.12
C LEU A 39 -0.17 22.24 -9.31
N TRP A 40 0.48 21.13 -9.70
CA TRP A 40 0.31 19.84 -9.05
C TRP A 40 1.64 19.23 -8.56
N LEU A 41 2.74 19.36 -9.32
CA LEU A 41 4.05 18.94 -8.85
C LEU A 41 4.52 19.86 -7.73
N ASP A 42 5.06 19.28 -6.67
CA ASP A 42 5.71 20.02 -5.59
C ASP A 42 7.15 20.42 -5.94
N ASP A 43 7.73 21.31 -5.14
CA ASP A 43 9.07 21.85 -5.38
C ASP A 43 10.15 20.77 -5.31
N SER A 44 9.95 19.76 -4.46
CA SER A 44 10.89 18.65 -4.32
C SER A 44 10.94 17.76 -5.58
N GLN A 45 9.79 17.55 -6.23
CA GLN A 45 9.72 16.79 -7.47
C GLN A 45 10.35 17.58 -8.63
N LYS A 46 10.05 18.88 -8.72
CA LYS A 46 10.68 19.76 -9.72
C LYS A 46 12.19 19.79 -9.55
N LYS A 47 12.69 20.01 -8.32
CA LYS A 47 14.11 19.99 -7.99
C LYS A 47 14.79 18.68 -8.39
N MET A 48 14.16 17.53 -8.11
CA MET A 48 14.68 16.21 -8.49
C MET A 48 14.77 16.03 -10.02
N ILE A 49 13.75 16.44 -10.76
CA ILE A 49 13.76 16.36 -12.24
C ILE A 49 14.85 17.25 -12.82
N THR A 50 15.12 18.39 -12.20
CA THR A 50 16.03 19.41 -12.70
C THR A 50 17.43 19.37 -12.09
N GLU A 51 17.73 18.42 -11.20
CA GLU A 51 19.01 18.34 -10.46
C GLU A 51 20.25 18.40 -11.36
N ASN A 52 20.17 17.77 -12.54
CA ASN A 52 21.25 17.76 -13.54
C ASN A 52 20.96 18.67 -14.76
N LEU A 53 19.97 19.55 -14.68
CA LEU A 53 19.61 20.51 -15.72
C LEU A 53 20.07 21.90 -15.34
N ILE A 54 20.04 22.84 -16.30
CA ILE A 54 20.52 24.21 -16.07
C ILE A 54 19.55 24.98 -15.16
N CYS A 55 18.23 24.82 -15.41
CA CYS A 55 17.19 25.50 -14.64
C CYS A 55 15.87 24.71 -14.62
N GLU A 56 14.92 25.15 -13.81
CA GLU A 56 13.60 24.51 -13.69
C GLU A 56 12.81 24.52 -15.01
N GLU A 57 12.93 25.56 -15.81
CA GLU A 57 12.27 25.68 -17.10
C GLU A 57 12.72 24.58 -18.09
N ASP A 58 13.97 24.11 -18.00
CA ASP A 58 14.48 23.01 -18.81
C ASP A 58 13.79 21.69 -18.46
N GLY A 59 13.41 21.46 -17.19
CA GLY A 59 12.63 20.32 -16.78
C GLY A 59 11.20 20.34 -17.35
N LYS A 60 10.55 21.48 -17.31
CA LYS A 60 9.22 21.69 -17.92
C LYS A 60 9.27 21.53 -19.43
N LYS A 61 10.31 22.08 -20.05
CA LYS A 61 10.58 21.92 -21.49
C LYS A 61 10.73 20.46 -21.89
N LEU A 62 11.49 19.67 -21.13
CA LEU A 62 11.64 18.23 -21.35
C LEU A 62 10.32 17.48 -21.17
N ALA A 63 9.59 17.73 -20.10
CA ALA A 63 8.30 17.10 -19.84
C ALA A 63 7.28 17.38 -20.96
N THR A 64 7.21 18.63 -21.44
CA THR A 64 6.32 19.00 -22.55
C THR A 64 6.78 18.39 -23.88
N PHE A 65 8.09 18.29 -24.14
CA PHE A 65 8.61 17.59 -25.33
C PHE A 65 8.14 16.12 -25.33
N ILE A 66 8.33 15.41 -24.23
CA ILE A 66 7.91 14.01 -24.09
C ILE A 66 6.41 13.88 -24.38
N ALA A 67 5.58 14.82 -23.91
CA ALA A 67 4.15 14.83 -24.19
C ALA A 67 3.85 15.09 -25.67
N TYR A 68 4.58 16.00 -26.35
CA TYR A 68 4.38 16.26 -27.77
C TYR A 68 4.78 15.09 -28.68
N VAL A 69 5.53 14.11 -28.20
CA VAL A 69 5.98 12.95 -29.00
C VAL A 69 5.46 11.61 -28.51
N HIS A 70 4.73 11.53 -27.37
CA HIS A 70 4.39 10.24 -26.74
C HIS A 70 3.60 9.31 -27.67
N ASP A 71 2.76 9.86 -28.50
CA ASP A 71 1.90 9.12 -29.42
C ASP A 71 2.35 9.22 -30.90
N ILE A 72 3.60 9.59 -31.17
CA ILE A 72 4.15 9.61 -32.55
C ILE A 72 3.99 8.25 -33.24
N GLY A 73 3.98 7.15 -32.50
CA GLY A 73 3.74 5.81 -33.02
C GLY A 73 2.32 5.57 -33.55
N LYS A 74 1.38 6.51 -33.33
CA LYS A 74 0.07 6.51 -33.97
C LYS A 74 0.14 6.95 -35.44
N VAL A 75 1.23 7.60 -35.82
CA VAL A 75 1.50 7.97 -37.24
C VAL A 75 2.20 6.81 -37.95
N THR A 76 1.57 5.64 -37.98
CA THR A 76 2.07 4.40 -38.58
C THR A 76 0.96 3.67 -39.32
N ALA A 77 1.33 2.89 -40.33
CA ALA A 77 0.40 2.06 -41.10
C ALA A 77 -0.39 1.12 -40.22
N ASN A 78 0.28 0.49 -39.21
CA ASN A 78 -0.36 -0.42 -38.25
C ASN A 78 -1.43 0.27 -37.41
N PHE A 79 -1.19 1.51 -36.97
CA PHE A 79 -2.17 2.16 -36.08
C PHE A 79 -3.39 2.66 -36.81
N VAL A 80 -3.21 3.29 -37.97
CA VAL A 80 -4.33 3.90 -38.73
C VAL A 80 -5.34 2.87 -39.21
N THR A 81 -4.91 1.64 -39.49
CA THR A 81 -5.78 0.53 -39.93
C THR A 81 -6.52 -0.16 -38.79
N LYS A 82 -6.30 0.23 -37.51
CA LYS A 82 -7.05 -0.34 -36.36
C LYS A 82 -8.53 0.02 -36.45
N LYS A 83 -9.38 -0.98 -36.23
CA LYS A 83 -10.83 -0.82 -36.12
C LYS A 83 -11.21 0.01 -34.89
N SER A 84 -12.33 0.71 -34.95
CA SER A 84 -12.98 1.38 -33.82
C SER A 84 -13.43 0.35 -32.78
N PHE A 85 -13.64 0.80 -31.54
CA PHE A 85 -14.08 -0.08 -30.44
C PHE A 85 -15.44 -0.75 -30.73
N THR A 86 -16.33 -0.03 -31.41
CA THR A 86 -17.67 -0.48 -31.82
C THR A 86 -17.65 -1.30 -33.12
N ASN A 87 -16.47 -1.44 -33.78
CA ASN A 87 -16.33 -1.98 -35.15
C ASN A 87 -17.19 -1.21 -36.19
N SER A 88 -17.34 0.08 -36.02
CA SER A 88 -18.09 0.93 -36.96
C SER A 88 -17.35 1.05 -38.30
N GLU A 89 -17.92 0.45 -39.35
CA GLU A 89 -17.35 0.48 -40.70
C GLU A 89 -17.35 1.90 -41.28
N ASP A 90 -18.39 2.69 -40.98
CA ASP A 90 -18.51 4.07 -41.45
C ASP A 90 -17.41 4.94 -40.86
N LEU A 91 -17.21 4.90 -39.54
CA LEU A 91 -16.16 5.68 -38.82
C LEU A 91 -14.76 5.27 -39.29
N ASP A 92 -14.53 3.94 -39.39
CA ASP A 92 -13.24 3.41 -39.80
C ASP A 92 -12.92 3.79 -41.26
N SER A 93 -13.91 3.78 -42.13
CA SER A 93 -13.77 4.21 -43.54
C SER A 93 -13.52 5.72 -43.69
N GLU A 94 -14.27 6.56 -42.97
CA GLU A 94 -14.10 8.03 -43.04
C GLU A 94 -12.71 8.49 -42.66
N VAL A 95 -12.12 7.90 -41.57
CA VAL A 95 -10.75 8.26 -41.16
C VAL A 95 -9.70 7.84 -42.19
N LEU A 96 -9.92 6.71 -42.90
CA LEU A 96 -9.02 6.27 -43.98
C LEU A 96 -9.21 7.11 -45.24
N ILE A 97 -10.44 7.50 -45.65
CA ILE A 97 -10.74 8.39 -46.76
C ILE A 97 -10.04 9.75 -46.56
N LYS A 98 -10.02 10.26 -45.31
CA LYS A 98 -9.32 11.52 -44.99
C LYS A 98 -7.82 11.43 -45.27
N LEU A 99 -7.20 10.29 -44.94
CA LEU A 99 -5.79 10.04 -45.28
C LEU A 99 -5.56 9.83 -46.78
N GLU A 100 -6.46 9.13 -47.47
CA GLU A 100 -6.34 8.91 -48.91
C GLU A 100 -6.40 10.22 -49.71
N ARG A 101 -7.28 11.14 -49.29
CA ARG A 101 -7.33 12.51 -49.82
C ARG A 101 -6.02 13.29 -49.66
N CYS A 102 -5.23 12.94 -48.62
CA CYS A 102 -3.89 13.50 -48.36
C CYS A 102 -2.78 12.77 -49.11
N GLY A 103 -3.11 11.79 -49.97
CA GLY A 103 -2.16 11.09 -50.80
C GLY A 103 -1.75 9.70 -50.37
N PHE A 104 -2.24 9.20 -49.23
CA PHE A 104 -1.96 7.83 -48.72
C PHE A 104 -2.75 6.79 -49.54
N LYS A 105 -2.39 6.63 -50.81
CA LYS A 105 -3.10 5.73 -51.75
C LYS A 105 -3.00 4.28 -51.30
N GLY A 106 -4.12 3.55 -51.40
CA GLY A 106 -4.18 2.13 -51.12
C GLY A 106 -4.23 1.78 -49.62
N ILE A 107 -4.41 2.76 -48.74
CA ILE A 107 -4.41 2.58 -47.27
C ILE A 107 -5.55 1.62 -46.84
N HIS A 108 -6.65 1.54 -47.57
CA HIS A 108 -7.75 0.62 -47.32
C HIS A 108 -7.40 -0.86 -47.55
N ASN A 109 -6.36 -1.14 -48.33
CA ASN A 109 -5.96 -2.48 -48.74
C ASN A 109 -4.65 -2.95 -48.10
N LEU A 110 -4.18 -2.28 -47.02
CA LEU A 110 -2.94 -2.65 -46.35
C LEU A 110 -3.15 -3.98 -45.59
N GLU A 111 -2.40 -4.98 -45.99
CA GLU A 111 -2.29 -6.27 -45.28
C GLU A 111 -0.99 -6.25 -44.46
N LEU A 112 -1.10 -6.14 -43.16
CA LEU A 112 0.05 -6.04 -42.25
C LEU A 112 0.23 -7.35 -41.45
N ALA A 113 1.36 -8.00 -41.72
CA ALA A 113 1.72 -9.20 -40.97
C ALA A 113 2.18 -8.83 -39.54
N ASN A 114 1.76 -9.63 -38.53
CA ASN A 114 2.19 -9.47 -37.15
C ASN A 114 1.94 -8.04 -36.57
N ALA A 115 0.83 -7.40 -36.92
CA ALA A 115 0.46 -6.06 -36.47
C ALA A 115 0.53 -5.84 -34.95
N ASN A 116 0.23 -6.89 -34.15
CA ASN A 116 0.31 -6.88 -32.69
C ASN A 116 1.75 -6.75 -32.13
N LYS A 117 2.78 -7.00 -32.94
CA LYS A 117 4.19 -6.84 -32.54
C LYS A 117 4.66 -5.38 -32.54
N SER A 118 3.98 -4.50 -33.25
CA SER A 118 4.31 -3.06 -33.35
C SER A 118 3.24 -2.21 -32.67
N HIS A 119 3.07 -2.39 -31.35
CA HIS A 119 2.20 -1.52 -30.58
C HIS A 119 2.68 -0.06 -30.70
N HIS A 120 1.77 0.91 -30.73
CA HIS A 120 2.14 2.32 -30.99
C HIS A 120 3.13 2.90 -29.97
N SER A 121 3.15 2.43 -28.70
CA SER A 121 4.17 2.84 -27.74
C SER A 121 5.57 2.35 -28.12
N ILE A 122 5.69 1.08 -28.54
CA ILE A 122 6.96 0.53 -29.05
C ILE A 122 7.36 1.25 -30.35
N ALA A 123 6.40 1.42 -31.26
CA ALA A 123 6.64 2.14 -32.51
C ALA A 123 7.10 3.58 -32.27
N GLY A 124 6.50 4.28 -31.30
CA GLY A 124 6.91 5.61 -30.88
C GLY A 124 8.36 5.66 -30.40
N GLN A 125 8.77 4.75 -29.54
CA GLN A 125 10.15 4.65 -29.08
C GLN A 125 11.12 4.44 -30.26
N VAL A 126 10.82 3.49 -31.15
CA VAL A 126 11.66 3.16 -32.32
C VAL A 126 11.79 4.34 -33.27
N ILE A 127 10.70 5.07 -33.54
CA ILE A 127 10.70 6.27 -34.37
C ILE A 127 11.59 7.37 -33.77
N LEU A 128 11.48 7.58 -32.43
CA LEU A 128 12.30 8.57 -31.74
C LEU A 128 13.80 8.20 -31.75
N GLU A 129 14.16 6.93 -31.51
CA GLU A 129 15.55 6.47 -31.61
C GLU A 129 16.11 6.65 -33.04
N LYS A 130 15.29 6.41 -34.07
CA LYS A 130 15.66 6.67 -35.46
C LYS A 130 15.95 8.18 -35.76
N PHE A 131 15.24 9.07 -35.04
CA PHE A 131 15.48 10.53 -35.14
C PHE A 131 16.60 11.04 -34.23
N GLY A 132 17.30 10.14 -33.51
CA GLY A 132 18.46 10.47 -32.68
C GLY A 132 18.12 10.76 -31.22
N VAL A 133 16.87 10.60 -30.78
CA VAL A 133 16.52 10.73 -29.36
C VAL A 133 17.16 9.58 -28.56
N LYS A 134 17.86 9.92 -27.48
CA LYS A 134 18.53 8.94 -26.62
C LYS A 134 17.52 8.02 -25.92
N ARG A 135 17.98 6.80 -25.56
CA ARG A 135 17.13 5.76 -24.96
C ARG A 135 16.56 6.09 -23.59
N ASP A 136 17.21 6.93 -22.83
CA ASP A 136 16.70 7.42 -21.54
C ASP A 136 15.38 8.21 -21.71
N VAL A 137 15.26 9.01 -22.78
CA VAL A 137 14.03 9.76 -23.09
C VAL A 137 13.06 8.92 -23.91
N SER A 138 13.52 8.23 -24.97
CA SER A 138 12.63 7.44 -25.85
C SER A 138 11.94 6.27 -25.11
N SER A 139 12.60 5.66 -24.11
CA SER A 139 12.02 4.58 -23.31
C SER A 139 10.85 5.03 -22.43
N ILE A 140 10.72 6.31 -22.10
CA ILE A 140 9.54 6.89 -21.46
C ILE A 140 8.32 6.73 -22.38
N VAL A 141 8.48 7.09 -23.64
CA VAL A 141 7.43 6.93 -24.68
C VAL A 141 7.08 5.45 -24.86
N GLY A 142 8.08 4.56 -24.92
CA GLY A 142 7.85 3.11 -24.96
C GLY A 142 7.07 2.57 -23.77
N SER A 143 7.09 3.29 -22.65
CA SER A 143 6.54 2.83 -21.35
C SER A 143 5.21 3.47 -20.96
N HIS A 144 4.67 4.45 -21.71
CA HIS A 144 3.52 5.27 -21.30
C HIS A 144 2.21 4.48 -21.09
N HIS A 145 2.12 3.24 -21.57
CA HIS A 145 1.02 2.33 -21.23
C HIS A 145 1.23 1.54 -19.93
N GLY A 146 2.20 1.95 -19.11
CA GLY A 146 2.46 1.42 -17.77
C GLY A 146 3.32 0.16 -17.75
N LYS A 147 3.92 -0.26 -18.86
CA LYS A 147 4.87 -1.37 -18.96
C LYS A 147 5.99 -0.99 -19.92
N SER A 148 7.25 -1.12 -19.49
CA SER A 148 8.40 -0.91 -20.37
C SER A 148 8.53 -2.00 -21.43
N VAL A 149 9.28 -1.73 -22.49
CA VAL A 149 9.69 -2.73 -23.48
C VAL A 149 10.53 -3.80 -22.80
N ASN A 150 10.35 -5.07 -23.17
CA ASN A 150 10.95 -6.19 -22.45
C ASN A 150 12.46 -6.34 -22.71
N SER A 151 12.93 -6.08 -23.94
CA SER A 151 14.34 -6.24 -24.31
C SER A 151 14.78 -5.28 -25.38
N LEU A 152 16.07 -5.07 -25.53
CA LEU A 152 16.64 -4.31 -26.64
C LEU A 152 16.36 -4.97 -27.97
N GLU A 153 16.36 -6.29 -28.02
CA GLU A 153 16.06 -7.08 -29.22
C GLU A 153 14.65 -6.75 -29.77
N ASP A 154 13.66 -6.53 -28.87
CA ASP A 154 12.30 -6.13 -29.28
C ASP A 154 12.28 -4.78 -29.98
N ILE A 155 13.24 -3.89 -29.74
CA ILE A 155 13.40 -2.60 -30.42
C ILE A 155 14.14 -2.78 -31.75
N GLU A 156 15.26 -3.50 -31.75
CA GLU A 156 16.14 -3.67 -32.91
C GLU A 156 15.45 -4.44 -34.04
N LEU A 157 14.60 -5.40 -33.71
CA LEU A 157 13.82 -6.15 -34.69
C LEU A 157 12.71 -5.37 -35.38
N GLN A 158 12.27 -4.22 -34.83
CA GLN A 158 11.08 -3.51 -35.35
C GLN A 158 11.25 -3.07 -36.82
N LEU A 159 12.29 -2.32 -37.13
CA LEU A 159 12.48 -1.81 -38.48
C LEU A 159 13.07 -2.85 -39.44
N SER A 160 13.79 -3.82 -38.95
CA SER A 160 14.35 -4.89 -39.79
C SER A 160 13.32 -5.95 -40.18
N SER A 161 12.36 -6.27 -39.31
CA SER A 161 11.42 -7.37 -39.51
C SER A 161 9.97 -6.90 -39.70
N TYR A 162 9.62 -5.67 -39.26
CA TYR A 162 8.26 -5.17 -39.26
C TYR A 162 8.13 -3.77 -39.90
N SER A 163 9.00 -3.43 -40.86
CA SER A 163 9.03 -2.14 -41.55
C SER A 163 7.67 -1.77 -42.17
N ALA A 164 6.93 -2.72 -42.72
CA ALA A 164 5.58 -2.51 -43.28
C ALA A 164 4.58 -1.99 -42.25
N ASN A 165 4.71 -2.38 -40.95
CA ASN A 165 3.84 -1.87 -39.89
C ASN A 165 4.02 -0.36 -39.64
N TYR A 166 5.17 0.20 -39.99
CA TYR A 166 5.50 1.61 -39.85
C TYR A 166 5.13 2.41 -41.09
N TYR A 167 5.43 1.87 -42.28
CA TYR A 167 5.47 2.63 -43.53
C TYR A 167 4.50 2.12 -44.59
N GLY A 168 3.79 1.01 -44.37
CA GLY A 168 2.94 0.36 -45.37
C GLY A 168 3.70 -0.39 -46.46
N GLU A 169 5.04 -0.44 -46.36
CA GLU A 169 5.94 -1.11 -47.32
C GLU A 169 7.13 -1.74 -46.57
N GLU A 170 7.68 -2.85 -47.07
CA GLU A 170 8.82 -3.54 -46.44
C GLU A 170 10.12 -2.71 -46.56
N ASN A 171 10.33 -2.03 -47.67
CA ASN A 171 11.48 -1.16 -47.91
C ASN A 171 11.05 0.29 -47.93
N CYS A 172 11.24 1.02 -46.83
CA CYS A 172 10.83 2.41 -46.74
C CYS A 172 11.62 3.34 -47.70
N SER A 173 10.94 3.90 -48.69
CA SER A 173 11.52 4.90 -49.59
C SER A 173 11.67 6.27 -48.90
N SER A 174 12.54 7.15 -49.48
CA SER A 174 12.68 8.54 -49.01
C SER A 174 11.40 9.36 -49.19
N ASP A 175 10.54 8.97 -50.13
CA ASP A 175 9.31 9.68 -50.49
C ASP A 175 8.08 9.13 -49.74
N ASN A 176 8.26 8.11 -48.87
CA ASN A 176 7.17 7.50 -48.11
C ASN A 176 6.45 8.54 -47.25
N LEU A 177 5.13 8.63 -47.36
CA LEU A 177 4.32 9.65 -46.70
C LEU A 177 4.22 9.45 -45.18
N PHE A 178 4.24 8.21 -44.70
CA PHE A 178 4.30 7.96 -43.26
C PHE A 178 5.60 8.49 -42.66
N ARG A 179 6.73 8.25 -43.33
CA ARG A 179 8.02 8.77 -42.90
C ARG A 179 8.02 10.31 -42.88
N LYS A 180 7.51 10.95 -43.95
CA LYS A 180 7.38 12.42 -43.99
C LYS A 180 6.48 12.97 -42.87
N ALA A 181 5.35 12.29 -42.59
CA ALA A 181 4.43 12.69 -41.53
C ALA A 181 5.08 12.57 -40.15
N GLN A 182 5.87 11.51 -39.91
CA GLN A 182 6.63 11.32 -38.67
C GLN A 182 7.71 12.41 -38.51
N GLU A 183 8.46 12.72 -39.55
CA GLU A 183 9.49 13.79 -39.55
C GLU A 183 8.88 15.18 -39.30
N GLU A 184 7.76 15.51 -39.95
CA GLU A 184 7.03 16.75 -39.75
C GLU A 184 6.54 16.89 -38.30
N LEU A 185 5.98 15.80 -37.71
CA LEU A 185 5.51 15.79 -36.33
C LEU A 185 6.68 15.97 -35.35
N PHE A 186 7.78 15.23 -35.54
CA PHE A 186 8.95 15.32 -34.70
C PHE A 186 9.54 16.73 -34.68
N ASN A 187 9.76 17.32 -35.86
CA ASN A 187 10.27 18.69 -35.99
C ASN A 187 9.30 19.74 -35.40
N TRP A 188 8.00 19.52 -35.56
CA TRP A 188 7.00 20.35 -34.90
C TRP A 188 7.06 20.25 -33.38
N ALA A 189 7.24 19.05 -32.85
CA ALA A 189 7.36 18.82 -31.40
C ALA A 189 8.60 19.47 -30.79
N LEU A 190 9.77 19.35 -31.45
CA LEU A 190 11.00 20.07 -31.08
C LEU A 190 10.76 21.56 -30.97
N LYS A 191 10.23 22.15 -32.06
CA LYS A 191 9.94 23.59 -32.12
C LYS A 191 8.94 24.03 -31.04
N LYS A 192 7.87 23.26 -30.80
CA LYS A 192 6.85 23.58 -29.80
C LYS A 192 7.39 23.53 -28.38
N SER A 193 8.31 22.62 -28.10
CA SER A 193 8.99 22.50 -26.81
C SER A 193 10.15 23.49 -26.66
N GLY A 194 10.54 24.20 -27.72
CA GLY A 194 11.66 25.17 -27.72
C GLY A 194 13.05 24.54 -27.83
N TYR A 195 13.17 23.32 -28.36
CA TYR A 195 14.45 22.72 -28.73
C TYR A 195 14.81 23.13 -30.18
N SER A 196 16.10 23.44 -30.38
CA SER A 196 16.61 23.79 -31.71
C SER A 196 17.02 22.53 -32.49
N SER A 197 17.50 21.52 -31.75
CA SER A 197 17.93 20.22 -32.31
C SER A 197 17.69 19.08 -31.33
N VAL A 198 17.85 17.84 -31.77
CA VAL A 198 17.72 16.65 -30.94
C VAL A 198 18.86 16.54 -29.90
N GLU A 199 20.03 17.08 -30.26
CA GLU A 199 21.21 17.09 -29.38
C GLU A 199 21.03 17.97 -28.15
N ASP A 200 20.11 18.95 -28.20
CA ASP A 200 19.78 19.82 -27.06
C ASP A 200 18.94 19.13 -25.99
N ILE A 201 18.40 17.94 -26.28
CA ILE A 201 17.61 17.16 -25.33
C ILE A 201 18.55 16.56 -24.27
N PRO A 202 18.36 16.89 -22.97
CA PRO A 202 19.26 16.44 -21.92
C PRO A 202 19.17 14.94 -21.65
N GLU A 203 20.26 14.38 -21.11
CA GLU A 203 20.27 13.01 -20.54
C GLU A 203 19.67 13.03 -19.15
N ILE A 204 18.93 11.98 -18.80
CA ILE A 204 18.24 11.87 -17.52
C ILE A 204 18.44 10.50 -16.87
N SER A 205 18.52 10.50 -15.54
CA SER A 205 18.68 9.28 -14.73
C SER A 205 17.40 8.42 -14.73
N VAL A 206 17.56 7.14 -14.41
CA VAL A 206 16.42 6.20 -14.30
C VAL A 206 15.35 6.68 -13.31
N PRO A 207 15.68 7.22 -12.12
CA PRO A 207 14.66 7.78 -11.24
C PRO A 207 13.84 8.92 -11.87
N VAL A 208 14.48 9.81 -12.60
CA VAL A 208 13.80 10.90 -13.34
C VAL A 208 12.90 10.33 -14.45
N GLN A 209 13.37 9.32 -15.20
CA GLN A 209 12.55 8.63 -16.19
C GLN A 209 11.29 8.01 -15.58
N MET A 210 11.40 7.40 -14.38
CA MET A 210 10.25 6.83 -13.65
C MET A 210 9.19 7.88 -13.35
N ILE A 211 9.61 9.04 -12.85
CA ILE A 211 8.70 10.14 -12.49
C ILE A 211 8.08 10.77 -13.74
N LEU A 212 8.87 11.06 -14.77
CA LEU A 212 8.37 11.64 -16.02
C LEU A 212 7.42 10.68 -16.76
N THR A 213 7.67 9.36 -16.70
CA THR A 213 6.73 8.36 -17.24
C THR A 213 5.41 8.38 -16.48
N GLY A 214 5.46 8.45 -15.13
CA GLY A 214 4.26 8.59 -14.30
C GLY A 214 3.47 9.86 -14.62
N LEU A 215 4.16 10.99 -14.77
CA LEU A 215 3.56 12.29 -15.13
C LEU A 215 2.92 12.24 -16.53
N LEU A 216 3.59 11.63 -17.49
CA LEU A 216 3.07 11.43 -18.84
C LEU A 216 1.80 10.57 -18.81
N ILE A 217 1.81 9.44 -18.11
CA ILE A 217 0.62 8.55 -17.98
C ILE A 217 -0.54 9.33 -17.36
N MET A 218 -0.29 10.09 -16.32
CA MET A 218 -1.30 10.90 -15.65
C MET A 218 -1.90 11.94 -16.62
N ALA A 219 -1.06 12.67 -17.35
CA ALA A 219 -1.47 13.69 -18.29
C ALA A 219 -2.23 13.10 -19.50
N ASP A 220 -1.76 11.99 -20.05
CA ASP A 220 -2.46 11.27 -21.13
C ASP A 220 -3.84 10.78 -20.68
N TRP A 221 -3.96 10.23 -19.45
CA TRP A 221 -5.25 9.79 -18.94
C TRP A 221 -6.24 10.94 -18.72
N ILE A 222 -5.76 12.10 -18.27
CA ILE A 222 -6.61 13.31 -18.14
C ILE A 222 -7.04 13.79 -19.53
N ALA A 223 -6.10 13.97 -20.47
CA ALA A 223 -6.35 14.42 -21.84
C ALA A 223 -7.15 13.38 -22.65
N SER A 224 -7.17 12.13 -22.20
CA SER A 224 -7.89 11.02 -22.81
C SER A 224 -9.32 10.87 -22.32
N ASN A 225 -9.73 11.57 -21.26
CA ASN A 225 -11.07 11.50 -20.73
C ASN A 225 -12.02 12.39 -21.53
N GLU A 226 -13.05 11.80 -22.17
CA GLU A 226 -14.01 12.52 -23.02
C GLU A 226 -14.86 13.55 -22.26
N TYR A 227 -14.99 13.43 -20.93
CA TYR A 227 -15.67 14.41 -20.10
C TYR A 227 -14.85 15.70 -19.95
N TYR A 228 -13.51 15.59 -19.82
CA TYR A 228 -12.62 16.75 -19.75
C TYR A 228 -12.23 17.26 -21.13
N PHE A 229 -11.99 16.34 -22.07
CA PHE A 229 -11.55 16.61 -23.45
C PHE A 229 -12.47 15.94 -24.46
N PRO A 230 -13.65 16.53 -24.76
CA PRO A 230 -14.62 15.97 -25.70
C PRO A 230 -14.03 15.72 -27.10
N LEU A 231 -14.44 14.65 -27.73
CA LEU A 231 -14.16 14.40 -29.15
C LEU A 231 -14.95 15.38 -30.01
N ILE A 232 -14.44 15.67 -31.20
CA ILE A 232 -15.05 16.59 -32.18
C ILE A 232 -15.65 15.82 -33.36
N PRO A 233 -16.72 16.32 -34.02
CA PRO A 233 -17.24 15.71 -35.23
C PRO A 233 -16.15 15.62 -36.32
N ILE A 234 -16.13 14.53 -37.08
CA ILE A 234 -15.07 14.28 -38.08
C ILE A 234 -15.05 15.32 -39.21
N ASP A 235 -16.19 15.96 -39.49
CA ASP A 235 -16.35 16.97 -40.52
C ASP A 235 -16.16 18.41 -40.03
N ASP A 236 -15.97 18.63 -38.73
CA ASP A 236 -15.80 19.97 -38.17
C ASP A 236 -14.31 20.33 -38.06
N GLU A 237 -13.84 21.13 -38.97
CA GLU A 237 -12.46 21.63 -39.01
C GLU A 237 -12.25 22.91 -38.18
N SER A 238 -13.33 23.57 -37.72
CA SER A 238 -13.28 24.91 -37.11
C SER A 238 -13.08 24.91 -35.58
N ALA A 239 -13.17 23.75 -34.90
CA ALA A 239 -13.64 23.73 -33.52
C ALA A 239 -12.57 23.76 -32.44
N CYS A 240 -11.27 23.75 -32.69
CA CYS A 240 -10.31 23.64 -31.59
C CYS A 240 -9.41 24.84 -31.42
N ASN A 241 -9.78 25.75 -30.49
CA ASN A 241 -8.77 26.59 -29.85
C ASN A 241 -8.06 25.75 -28.75
N PRO A 242 -6.81 25.30 -28.93
CA PRO A 242 -6.14 24.42 -27.98
C PRO A 242 -6.01 25.02 -26.60
N GLN A 243 -5.80 26.32 -26.46
CA GLN A 243 -5.64 26.99 -25.18
C GLN A 243 -6.92 26.95 -24.34
N VAL A 244 -8.06 27.29 -24.96
CA VAL A 244 -9.37 27.20 -24.27
C VAL A 244 -9.66 25.76 -23.84
N ARG A 245 -9.43 24.81 -24.76
CA ARG A 245 -9.63 23.39 -24.50
C ARG A 245 -8.80 22.86 -23.32
N ILE A 246 -7.52 23.27 -23.23
CA ILE A 246 -6.63 22.88 -22.13
C ILE A 246 -7.08 23.49 -20.80
N ILE A 247 -7.43 24.78 -20.79
CA ILE A 247 -7.89 25.49 -19.60
C ILE A 247 -9.18 24.84 -19.06
N ASP A 248 -10.17 24.65 -19.92
CA ASP A 248 -11.47 24.09 -19.56
C ASP A 248 -11.33 22.64 -19.08
N GLY A 249 -10.54 21.82 -19.77
CA GLY A 249 -10.30 20.44 -19.43
C GLY A 249 -9.57 20.31 -18.09
N PHE A 250 -8.55 21.11 -17.85
CA PHE A 250 -7.81 21.11 -16.60
C PHE A 250 -8.67 21.60 -15.42
N ASN A 251 -9.44 22.70 -15.60
CA ASN A 251 -10.31 23.23 -14.55
C ASN A 251 -11.40 22.24 -14.14
N LYS A 252 -11.96 21.49 -15.12
CA LYS A 252 -12.93 20.41 -14.79
C LYS A 252 -12.29 19.25 -14.03
N TRP A 253 -11.00 19.00 -14.22
CA TRP A 253 -10.28 17.93 -13.53
C TRP A 253 -9.79 18.34 -12.13
N ARG A 254 -9.27 19.57 -11.99
CA ARG A 254 -8.65 20.07 -10.76
C ARG A 254 -9.71 20.38 -9.71
N MET A 255 -9.57 19.82 -8.50
CA MET A 255 -10.55 19.94 -7.43
C MET A 255 -10.06 20.77 -6.24
N SER A 256 -8.74 20.87 -6.00
CA SER A 256 -8.17 21.61 -4.86
C SER A 256 -6.76 22.09 -5.17
N ASP A 257 -6.29 23.05 -4.39
CA ASP A 257 -4.89 23.48 -4.41
C ASP A 257 -3.98 22.45 -3.72
N THR A 258 -2.71 22.43 -4.13
CA THR A 258 -1.70 21.57 -3.53
C THR A 258 -1.36 22.08 -2.13
N TRP A 259 -1.33 21.18 -1.14
CA TRP A 259 -0.93 21.56 0.22
C TRP A 259 0.52 22.03 0.27
N ILE A 260 0.72 23.21 0.88
CA ILE A 260 2.03 23.75 1.21
C ILE A 260 2.12 23.78 2.73
N ALA A 261 3.03 22.99 3.29
CA ALA A 261 3.24 22.95 4.74
C ALA A 261 3.84 24.26 5.22
N GLU A 262 3.28 24.83 6.29
CA GLU A 262 3.80 26.02 6.95
C GLU A 262 4.94 25.66 7.91
N ASP A 263 5.81 26.59 8.16
CA ASP A 263 6.89 26.40 9.15
C ASP A 263 6.34 26.39 10.58
N VAL A 264 6.85 25.46 11.39
CA VAL A 264 6.34 25.18 12.73
C VAL A 264 7.43 25.44 13.76
N TYR A 265 7.34 26.55 14.46
CA TYR A 265 8.39 27.01 15.37
C TYR A 265 8.21 26.62 16.85
N GLU A 266 7.02 26.19 17.29
CA GLU A 266 6.73 25.95 18.70
C GLU A 266 5.80 24.74 18.88
N ALA A 267 6.33 23.69 19.53
CA ALA A 267 5.60 22.45 19.73
C ALA A 267 4.26 22.67 20.46
N SER A 268 4.25 23.42 21.58
CA SER A 268 3.03 23.63 22.38
C SER A 268 1.88 24.20 21.55
N LYS A 269 2.17 25.17 20.67
CA LYS A 269 1.16 25.81 19.83
C LYS A 269 0.63 24.90 18.73
N ILE A 270 1.51 24.14 18.07
CA ILE A 270 1.07 23.26 17.00
C ILE A 270 0.27 22.07 17.52
N TYR A 271 0.67 21.47 18.67
CA TYR A 271 -0.11 20.42 19.29
C TYR A 271 -1.49 20.90 19.77
N GLU A 272 -1.57 22.13 20.33
CA GLU A 272 -2.85 22.75 20.67
C GLU A 272 -3.74 22.95 19.43
N LYS A 273 -3.17 23.50 18.37
CA LYS A 273 -3.86 23.77 17.11
C LYS A 273 -4.38 22.50 16.43
N ARG A 274 -3.55 21.45 16.34
CA ARG A 274 -3.88 20.22 15.62
C ARG A 274 -4.70 19.24 16.45
N PHE A 275 -4.47 19.17 17.77
CA PHE A 275 -5.01 18.10 18.61
C PHE A 275 -5.75 18.57 19.86
N GLY A 276 -5.71 19.88 20.16
CA GLY A 276 -6.42 20.48 21.28
C GLY A 276 -5.73 20.29 22.65
N PHE A 277 -4.42 20.02 22.71
CA PHE A 277 -3.63 20.01 23.94
C PHE A 277 -2.32 20.79 23.77
N ASN A 278 -2.02 21.65 24.74
CA ASN A 278 -0.88 22.57 24.70
C ASN A 278 0.37 22.06 25.46
N THR A 279 0.28 20.88 26.05
CA THR A 279 1.39 20.28 26.79
C THR A 279 1.77 18.97 26.13
N PRO A 280 2.65 18.99 25.10
CA PRO A 280 3.18 17.79 24.50
C PRO A 280 3.92 16.96 25.56
N ARG A 281 3.90 15.65 25.42
CA ARG A 281 4.72 14.74 26.24
C ARG A 281 6.18 14.96 25.91
N HIS A 282 7.05 14.57 26.84
CA HIS A 282 8.49 14.76 26.68
C HIS A 282 9.01 14.14 25.37
N GLU A 283 8.58 12.93 25.03
CA GLU A 283 8.98 12.22 23.80
C GLU A 283 8.48 12.92 22.54
N GLN A 284 7.30 13.53 22.60
CA GLN A 284 6.74 14.34 21.50
C GLN A 284 7.54 15.61 21.28
N GLN A 285 7.91 16.30 22.38
CA GLN A 285 8.76 17.50 22.36
C GLN A 285 10.15 17.16 21.78
N VAL A 286 10.76 16.07 22.26
CA VAL A 286 12.08 15.63 21.81
C VAL A 286 12.09 15.34 20.31
N LEU A 287 11.10 14.61 19.78
CA LEU A 287 11.03 14.36 18.34
C LEU A 287 10.91 15.67 17.55
N PHE A 288 10.08 16.60 18.03
CA PHE A 288 9.93 17.93 17.43
C PHE A 288 11.28 18.66 17.37
N ASP A 289 12.00 18.74 18.50
CA ASP A 289 13.28 19.44 18.62
C ASP A 289 14.37 18.79 17.76
N VAL A 290 14.40 17.47 17.68
CA VAL A 290 15.34 16.72 16.82
C VAL A 290 15.13 17.07 15.35
N ILE A 291 13.88 17.07 14.89
CA ILE A 291 13.57 17.36 13.48
C ILE A 291 13.88 18.82 13.13
N GLU A 292 13.67 19.74 14.07
CA GLU A 292 14.02 21.15 13.85
C GLU A 292 15.52 21.33 13.54
N GLN A 293 16.39 20.50 14.12
CA GLN A 293 17.84 20.55 13.95
C GLN A 293 18.36 19.84 12.70
N ILE A 294 17.54 19.09 11.98
CA ILE A 294 17.95 18.37 10.77
C ILE A 294 17.94 19.33 9.58
N ASP A 295 19.05 19.43 8.86
CA ASP A 295 19.14 20.23 7.64
C ASP A 295 18.68 19.47 6.40
N GLU A 296 19.15 18.23 6.23
CA GLU A 296 18.82 17.35 5.09
C GLU A 296 18.12 16.07 5.57
N PRO A 297 16.80 16.14 5.85
CA PRO A 297 16.08 15.02 6.44
C PRO A 297 15.98 13.80 5.51
N GLY A 298 16.17 12.63 6.10
CA GLY A 298 16.06 11.35 5.43
C GLY A 298 15.18 10.38 6.18
N ILE A 299 15.75 9.26 6.68
CA ILE A 299 15.02 8.28 7.48
C ILE A 299 15.12 8.65 8.97
N ILE A 300 13.99 8.57 9.65
CA ILE A 300 13.86 8.83 11.09
C ILE A 300 13.17 7.61 11.70
N ILE A 301 13.81 6.96 12.65
CA ILE A 301 13.28 5.80 13.38
C ILE A 301 13.03 6.24 14.82
N PHE A 302 11.76 6.27 15.21
CA PHE A 302 11.32 6.64 16.55
C PHE A 302 10.87 5.42 17.32
N GLU A 303 11.72 4.97 18.25
CA GLU A 303 11.49 3.83 19.13
C GLU A 303 11.04 4.35 20.49
N ALA A 304 9.78 4.10 20.84
CA ALA A 304 9.21 4.53 22.11
C ALA A 304 8.07 3.61 22.58
N PRO A 305 7.80 3.51 23.89
CA PRO A 305 6.75 2.68 24.44
C PRO A 305 5.37 2.94 23.83
N MET A 306 4.48 1.96 23.93
CA MET A 306 3.08 2.14 23.55
C MET A 306 2.41 3.20 24.42
N GLY A 307 1.47 3.96 23.85
CA GLY A 307 0.69 4.97 24.57
C GLY A 307 1.37 6.32 24.76
N MET A 308 2.61 6.53 24.25
CA MET A 308 3.34 7.80 24.34
C MET A 308 2.92 8.87 23.33
N GLY A 309 1.92 8.59 22.49
CA GLY A 309 1.44 9.56 21.50
C GLY A 309 2.32 9.64 20.24
N LYS A 310 2.91 8.49 19.84
CA LYS A 310 3.76 8.39 18.63
C LYS A 310 3.05 8.87 17.36
N THR A 311 1.76 8.60 17.25
CA THR A 311 0.95 8.98 16.08
C THR A 311 0.91 10.51 15.93
N GLU A 312 0.51 11.23 16.98
CA GLU A 312 0.44 12.67 16.98
C GLU A 312 1.82 13.29 16.74
N ALA A 313 2.86 12.73 17.37
CA ALA A 313 4.25 13.14 17.16
C ALA A 313 4.69 12.99 15.70
N SER A 314 4.36 11.85 15.07
CA SER A 314 4.74 11.60 13.68
C SER A 314 4.00 12.48 12.68
N LEU A 315 2.75 12.89 12.96
CA LEU A 315 2.00 13.81 12.11
C LEU A 315 2.59 15.23 12.16
N ILE A 316 2.95 15.72 13.34
CA ILE A 316 3.65 17.02 13.46
C ILE A 316 5.04 16.94 12.80
N ALA A 317 5.78 15.87 13.06
CA ALA A 317 7.05 15.61 12.40
C ALA A 317 6.93 15.63 10.87
N ALA A 318 5.85 15.08 10.32
CA ALA A 318 5.59 15.09 8.89
C ALA A 318 5.31 16.50 8.35
N GLU A 319 4.63 17.38 9.11
CA GLU A 319 4.47 18.79 8.74
C GLU A 319 5.83 19.50 8.68
N GLN A 320 6.67 19.36 9.72
CA GLN A 320 8.01 19.95 9.74
C GLN A 320 8.86 19.47 8.56
N LEU A 321 8.86 18.17 8.29
CA LEU A 321 9.62 17.58 7.18
C LEU A 321 9.09 18.02 5.81
N ALA A 322 7.77 18.08 5.65
CA ALA A 322 7.15 18.56 4.41
C ALA A 322 7.55 20.00 4.10
N CYS A 323 7.53 20.88 5.10
CA CYS A 323 7.99 22.27 4.97
C CYS A 323 9.47 22.34 4.57
N LYS A 324 10.36 21.64 5.31
CA LYS A 324 11.81 21.68 5.10
C LYS A 324 12.25 21.32 3.67
N ILE A 325 11.56 20.40 3.02
CA ILE A 325 11.97 19.87 1.72
C ILE A 325 10.95 20.07 0.60
N GLY A 326 9.89 20.81 0.85
CA GLY A 326 8.88 21.16 -0.15
C GLY A 326 8.04 19.97 -0.59
N LYS A 327 7.66 19.05 0.30
CA LYS A 327 6.69 17.97 0.03
C LYS A 327 5.26 18.48 0.24
N SER A 328 4.33 17.95 -0.52
CA SER A 328 2.92 18.39 -0.51
C SER A 328 1.91 17.30 -0.16
N GLY A 329 2.35 16.25 0.51
CA GLY A 329 1.46 15.16 0.88
C GLY A 329 2.01 14.24 1.95
N LEU A 330 1.14 13.32 2.39
CA LEU A 330 1.43 12.32 3.41
C LEU A 330 0.96 10.93 2.98
N PHE A 331 1.76 9.92 3.27
CA PHE A 331 1.32 8.53 3.32
C PHE A 331 1.49 7.97 4.72
N PHE A 332 0.40 7.51 5.34
CA PHE A 332 0.43 6.82 6.63
C PHE A 332 0.20 5.33 6.44
N GLY A 333 1.26 4.54 6.54
CA GLY A 333 1.29 3.10 6.32
C GLY A 333 1.18 2.30 7.60
N LEU A 334 0.15 1.44 7.71
CA LEU A 334 -0.14 0.62 8.88
C LEU A 334 -0.06 -0.88 8.55
N PRO A 335 0.17 -1.75 9.54
CA PRO A 335 0.33 -3.19 9.28
C PRO A 335 -0.96 -3.88 8.83
N THR A 336 -2.13 -3.39 9.26
CA THR A 336 -3.42 -4.03 8.97
C THR A 336 -4.50 -3.03 8.53
N GLN A 337 -5.57 -3.55 7.92
CA GLN A 337 -6.76 -2.75 7.57
C GLN A 337 -7.45 -2.19 8.82
N ALA A 338 -7.58 -3.01 9.88
CA ALA A 338 -8.21 -2.59 11.12
C ALA A 338 -7.47 -1.43 11.80
N THR A 339 -6.12 -1.45 11.79
CA THR A 339 -5.32 -0.33 12.29
C THR A 339 -5.51 0.93 11.45
N SER A 340 -5.64 0.77 10.12
CA SER A 340 -5.91 1.89 9.22
C SER A 340 -7.27 2.54 9.48
N ASP A 341 -8.30 1.73 9.71
CA ASP A 341 -9.63 2.21 10.09
C ASP A 341 -9.63 2.92 11.45
N GLY A 342 -8.89 2.40 12.42
CA GLY A 342 -8.80 2.97 13.77
C GLY A 342 -8.05 4.31 13.86
N ILE A 343 -7.05 4.52 12.98
CA ILE A 343 -6.25 5.76 12.96
C ILE A 343 -6.90 6.85 12.09
N PHE A 344 -7.68 6.45 11.08
CA PHE A 344 -8.27 7.35 10.10
C PHE A 344 -9.04 8.53 10.73
N PRO A 345 -9.90 8.36 11.76
CA PRO A 345 -10.58 9.48 12.40
C PRO A 345 -9.62 10.50 13.03
N ARG A 346 -8.50 10.06 13.61
CA ARG A 346 -7.50 10.97 14.21
C ARG A 346 -6.82 11.84 13.17
N ILE A 347 -6.52 11.27 12.01
CA ILE A 347 -5.93 12.00 10.89
C ILE A 347 -6.97 12.91 10.25
N ASN A 348 -8.15 12.37 9.91
CA ASN A 348 -9.20 13.10 9.20
C ASN A 348 -9.83 14.21 10.02
N ASP A 349 -10.39 13.86 11.22
CA ASP A 349 -11.27 14.76 11.99
C ASP A 349 -10.49 15.74 12.87
N LYS A 350 -9.18 15.52 13.07
CA LYS A 350 -8.34 16.42 13.89
C LYS A 350 -7.27 17.09 13.05
N TRP A 351 -6.25 16.31 12.65
CA TRP A 351 -5.05 16.86 12.02
C TRP A 351 -5.35 17.51 10.67
N LEU A 352 -5.96 16.77 9.73
CA LEU A 352 -6.19 17.28 8.38
C LEU A 352 -7.31 18.33 8.34
N LYS A 353 -8.33 18.17 9.18
CA LYS A 353 -9.38 19.18 9.33
C LYS A 353 -8.80 20.51 9.80
N SER A 354 -7.88 20.50 10.78
CA SER A 354 -7.21 21.72 11.26
C SER A 354 -6.33 22.35 10.17
N ILE A 355 -5.65 21.56 9.34
CA ILE A 355 -4.89 22.08 8.18
C ILE A 355 -5.85 22.71 7.14
N SER A 356 -6.97 22.05 6.85
CA SER A 356 -7.98 22.59 5.95
C SER A 356 -8.58 23.91 6.44
N GLU A 357 -8.78 24.05 7.75
CA GLU A 357 -9.23 25.31 8.38
C GLU A 357 -8.19 26.42 8.21
N ASP A 358 -6.88 26.10 8.33
CA ASP A 358 -5.80 27.06 8.10
C ASP A 358 -5.76 27.54 6.65
N MET A 359 -5.90 26.63 5.69
CA MET A 359 -5.90 26.95 4.27
C MET A 359 -7.19 27.63 3.79
N GLY A 360 -8.29 27.48 4.53
CA GLY A 360 -9.63 27.92 4.11
C GLY A 360 -10.21 27.09 2.95
N GLU A 361 -9.66 25.91 2.69
CA GLU A 361 -10.04 25.03 1.57
C GLU A 361 -10.26 23.60 2.01
N LYS A 362 -11.01 22.82 1.21
CA LYS A 362 -11.14 21.38 1.39
C LYS A 362 -9.91 20.65 0.91
N LEU A 363 -9.44 19.68 1.70
CA LEU A 363 -8.30 18.83 1.36
C LEU A 363 -8.73 17.41 0.96
N PRO A 364 -8.10 16.82 -0.06
CA PRO A 364 -8.40 15.45 -0.46
C PRO A 364 -7.80 14.45 0.53
N ILE A 365 -8.56 13.41 0.89
CA ILE A 365 -8.05 12.31 1.71
C ILE A 365 -8.48 10.95 1.15
N ARG A 366 -7.59 9.98 1.21
CA ARG A 366 -7.80 8.62 0.75
C ARG A 366 -7.56 7.60 1.86
N LEU A 367 -8.56 6.76 2.12
CA LEU A 367 -8.39 5.53 2.88
C LEU A 367 -8.16 4.37 1.89
N LYS A 368 -6.96 3.77 1.91
CA LYS A 368 -6.54 2.78 0.91
C LYS A 368 -6.27 1.41 1.50
N HIS A 369 -7.28 0.57 1.51
CA HIS A 369 -7.22 -0.88 1.74
C HIS A 369 -8.47 -1.56 1.15
N GLY A 370 -8.47 -2.89 1.08
CA GLY A 370 -9.51 -3.66 0.39
C GLY A 370 -10.94 -3.45 0.90
N LYS A 371 -11.12 -2.97 2.13
CA LYS A 371 -12.42 -2.76 2.78
C LYS A 371 -12.70 -1.29 3.13
N SER A 372 -11.99 -0.34 2.54
CA SER A 372 -12.14 1.10 2.84
C SER A 372 -13.56 1.64 2.62
N SER A 373 -14.29 1.09 1.64
CA SER A 373 -15.69 1.44 1.38
C SER A 373 -16.66 1.06 2.50
N LEU A 374 -16.22 0.24 3.46
CA LEU A 374 -16.99 -0.19 4.64
C LEU A 374 -16.77 0.73 5.85
N ASN A 375 -15.77 1.62 5.80
CA ASN A 375 -15.52 2.59 6.86
C ASN A 375 -16.58 3.70 6.82
N ASP A 376 -17.34 3.84 7.90
CA ASP A 376 -18.49 4.76 7.95
C ASP A 376 -18.05 6.23 7.80
N ILE A 377 -16.95 6.65 8.42
CA ILE A 377 -16.46 8.03 8.34
C ILE A 377 -16.03 8.33 6.90
N TYR A 378 -15.20 7.46 6.31
CA TYR A 378 -14.75 7.63 4.93
C TYR A 378 -15.91 7.63 3.91
N ARG A 379 -16.95 6.85 4.18
CA ARG A 379 -18.15 6.77 3.32
C ARG A 379 -18.95 8.05 3.30
N HIS A 380 -19.04 8.75 4.44
CA HIS A 380 -19.83 9.98 4.56
C HIS A 380 -19.08 11.23 4.10
N LEU A 381 -17.78 11.12 3.72
CA LEU A 381 -17.09 12.24 3.12
C LEU A 381 -17.71 12.63 1.77
N SER A 382 -17.75 13.93 1.51
CA SER A 382 -18.19 14.46 0.22
C SER A 382 -17.42 13.83 -0.93
N ARG A 383 -18.11 13.52 -2.01
CA ARG A 383 -17.49 13.06 -3.26
C ARG A 383 -17.33 14.27 -4.17
N ASN A 384 -16.06 14.66 -4.42
CA ASN A 384 -15.71 15.91 -5.09
C ASN A 384 -16.17 17.19 -4.34
N ILE A 385 -15.77 18.34 -4.84
CA ILE A 385 -16.19 19.66 -4.37
C ILE A 385 -17.19 20.20 -5.38
N TYR A 386 -18.33 20.70 -4.92
CA TYR A 386 -19.26 21.47 -5.74
C TYR A 386 -18.86 22.94 -5.72
N GLU A 387 -19.07 23.69 -6.81
CA GLU A 387 -18.60 25.07 -7.01
C GLU A 387 -18.99 26.06 -5.90
N ASP A 388 -20.06 25.78 -5.13
CA ASP A 388 -20.57 26.66 -4.06
C ASP A 388 -20.20 26.19 -2.63
N ASP A 389 -19.37 25.13 -2.46
CA ASP A 389 -19.07 24.57 -1.14
C ASP A 389 -17.65 24.94 -0.67
N PHE A 390 -17.51 26.09 -0.07
CA PHE A 390 -16.25 26.63 0.50
C PHE A 390 -16.05 26.28 1.98
N THR A 391 -16.83 25.35 2.54
CA THR A 391 -16.67 24.97 3.96
C THR A 391 -15.39 24.14 4.15
N PRO A 392 -14.45 24.54 5.03
CA PRO A 392 -13.25 23.76 5.32
C PRO A 392 -13.58 22.34 5.77
N GLY A 393 -12.72 21.37 5.40
CA GLY A 393 -12.93 19.96 5.72
C GLY A 393 -12.19 19.04 4.76
N THR A 394 -12.62 17.80 4.68
CA THR A 394 -12.02 16.80 3.82
C THR A 394 -13.02 16.25 2.81
N PHE A 395 -12.51 15.77 1.67
CA PHE A 395 -13.31 15.16 0.63
C PHE A 395 -12.58 14.01 -0.06
N VAL A 396 -13.30 13.19 -0.82
CA VAL A 396 -12.75 12.11 -1.64
C VAL A 396 -12.75 12.53 -3.10
N ASN A 397 -11.58 12.70 -3.70
CA ASN A 397 -11.45 12.98 -5.12
C ASN A 397 -11.74 11.72 -5.94
N GLU A 398 -12.82 11.73 -6.74
CA GLU A 398 -13.25 10.55 -7.49
C GLU A 398 -12.27 10.15 -8.60
N TRP A 399 -11.54 11.07 -9.20
CA TRP A 399 -10.53 10.74 -10.20
C TRP A 399 -9.42 9.85 -9.63
N PHE A 400 -9.06 10.08 -8.36
CA PHE A 400 -8.11 9.25 -7.63
C PHE A 400 -8.75 8.00 -6.98
N SER A 401 -10.06 7.75 -7.16
CA SER A 401 -10.74 6.57 -6.57
C SER A 401 -10.37 5.25 -7.24
N GLY A 402 -9.79 5.29 -8.43
CA GLY A 402 -9.27 4.11 -9.10
C GLY A 402 -8.09 3.47 -8.36
N ASN A 403 -8.00 2.14 -8.41
CA ASN A 403 -6.91 1.40 -7.74
C ASN A 403 -5.51 1.88 -8.16
N LYS A 404 -5.34 2.29 -9.42
CA LYS A 404 -4.07 2.73 -10.00
C LYS A 404 -3.71 4.18 -9.68
N THR A 405 -4.70 5.04 -9.47
CA THR A 405 -4.55 6.49 -9.24
C THR A 405 -4.57 6.86 -7.77
N SER A 406 -5.05 5.98 -6.89
CA SER A 406 -5.26 6.25 -5.46
C SER A 406 -4.05 6.77 -4.69
N VAL A 407 -2.84 6.39 -5.09
CA VAL A 407 -1.58 6.86 -4.45
C VAL A 407 -1.14 8.24 -4.94
N LEU A 408 -1.78 8.79 -6.00
CA LEU A 408 -1.54 10.15 -6.47
C LEU A 408 -2.24 11.20 -5.61
N ASP A 409 -3.25 10.82 -4.85
CA ASP A 409 -3.94 11.70 -3.89
C ASP A 409 -2.95 12.24 -2.84
N ASP A 410 -3.12 13.47 -2.35
CA ASP A 410 -2.13 14.09 -1.48
C ASP A 410 -2.03 13.42 -0.11
N PHE A 411 -3.16 13.10 0.52
CA PHE A 411 -3.20 12.46 1.83
C PHE A 411 -3.76 11.06 1.72
N VAL A 412 -2.94 10.07 2.02
CA VAL A 412 -3.28 8.65 1.91
C VAL A 412 -3.01 7.94 3.23
N VAL A 413 -4.06 7.36 3.81
CA VAL A 413 -3.99 6.45 4.95
C VAL A 413 -4.26 5.04 4.45
N GLY A 414 -3.42 4.08 4.77
CA GLY A 414 -3.65 2.73 4.26
C GLY A 414 -2.69 1.68 4.82
N THR A 415 -2.77 0.47 4.28
CA THR A 415 -1.81 -0.56 4.67
C THR A 415 -0.44 -0.29 4.04
N VAL A 416 0.61 -0.65 4.78
CA VAL A 416 2.00 -0.51 4.33
C VAL A 416 2.27 -1.18 2.98
N ASP A 417 1.48 -2.20 2.63
CA ASP A 417 1.59 -2.89 1.34
C ASP A 417 1.62 -1.92 0.16
N ASN A 418 0.87 -0.81 0.25
CA ASN A 418 0.87 0.22 -0.80
C ASN A 418 2.25 0.82 -1.02
N PHE A 419 3.05 1.00 0.04
CA PHE A 419 4.42 1.46 -0.05
C PHE A 419 5.36 0.35 -0.54
N LEU A 420 5.19 -0.89 -0.03
CA LEU A 420 6.00 -2.04 -0.46
C LEU A 420 5.84 -2.32 -1.96
N MET A 421 4.67 -2.05 -2.52
CA MET A 421 4.41 -2.20 -3.96
C MET A 421 5.24 -1.27 -4.85
N MET A 422 5.91 -0.23 -4.31
CA MET A 422 6.92 0.54 -5.06
C MET A 422 8.11 -0.31 -5.51
N SER A 423 8.40 -1.38 -4.79
CA SER A 423 9.53 -2.26 -5.06
C SER A 423 9.22 -3.46 -5.94
N LEU A 424 7.97 -3.58 -6.45
CA LEU A 424 7.52 -4.73 -7.22
C LEU A 424 7.43 -4.44 -8.71
N LYS A 425 7.82 -5.42 -9.54
CA LYS A 425 7.63 -5.38 -10.99
C LYS A 425 6.13 -5.54 -11.30
N GLN A 426 5.42 -4.44 -11.53
CA GLN A 426 3.99 -4.44 -11.81
C GLN A 426 3.60 -3.39 -12.85
N LYS A 427 2.48 -3.59 -13.53
CA LYS A 427 1.93 -2.60 -14.46
C LYS A 427 1.53 -1.32 -13.73
N HIS A 428 1.77 -0.16 -14.36
CA HIS A 428 1.50 1.18 -13.81
C HIS A 428 2.30 1.55 -12.55
N LEU A 429 3.45 0.91 -12.31
CA LEU A 429 4.34 1.24 -11.20
C LEU A 429 4.80 2.71 -11.22
N PHE A 430 4.94 3.30 -12.40
CA PHE A 430 5.34 4.71 -12.58
C PHE A 430 4.42 5.69 -11.84
N LEU A 431 3.10 5.44 -11.83
CA LEU A 431 2.15 6.26 -11.06
C LEU A 431 2.38 6.17 -9.56
N ARG A 432 2.81 5.00 -9.05
CA ARG A 432 3.17 4.86 -7.63
C ARG A 432 4.41 5.66 -7.28
N HIS A 433 5.45 5.58 -8.09
CA HIS A 433 6.66 6.38 -7.89
C HIS A 433 6.34 7.87 -7.92
N LEU A 434 5.56 8.33 -8.91
CA LEU A 434 5.10 9.71 -8.99
C LEU A 434 4.31 10.14 -7.75
N GLY A 435 3.36 9.32 -7.29
CA GLY A 435 2.51 9.65 -6.15
C GLY A 435 3.26 9.64 -4.82
N PHE A 436 4.20 8.71 -4.60
CA PHE A 436 5.00 8.69 -3.38
C PHE A 436 6.06 9.79 -3.35
N SER A 437 6.63 10.17 -4.51
CA SER A 437 7.70 11.17 -4.55
C SER A 437 7.30 12.54 -4.02
N LYS A 438 6.02 12.88 -3.94
CA LYS A 438 5.50 14.13 -3.34
C LYS A 438 5.12 14.04 -1.86
N LYS A 439 5.39 12.91 -1.17
CA LYS A 439 4.89 12.64 0.19
C LYS A 439 5.99 12.51 1.22
N VAL A 440 5.66 12.84 2.46
CA VAL A 440 6.32 12.26 3.64
C VAL A 440 5.68 10.90 3.89
N VAL A 441 6.48 9.90 4.23
CA VAL A 441 6.01 8.54 4.47
C VAL A 441 6.15 8.20 5.95
N ILE A 442 5.05 7.86 6.61
CA ILE A 442 5.05 7.30 7.97
C ILE A 442 4.75 5.81 7.87
N ILE A 443 5.55 4.97 8.55
CA ILE A 443 5.37 3.53 8.62
C ILE A 443 5.27 3.13 10.09
N ASP A 444 4.12 2.62 10.49
CA ASP A 444 3.89 2.22 11.88
C ASP A 444 4.11 0.71 12.08
N GLU A 445 4.53 0.33 13.29
CA GLU A 445 4.71 -1.05 13.77
C GLU A 445 5.60 -1.93 12.86
N VAL A 446 6.73 -1.37 12.40
CA VAL A 446 7.64 -2.06 11.44
C VAL A 446 8.20 -3.39 11.96
N HIS A 447 8.22 -3.60 13.28
CA HIS A 447 8.65 -4.85 13.91
C HIS A 447 7.77 -6.06 13.51
N SER A 448 6.49 -5.82 13.17
CA SER A 448 5.54 -6.87 12.79
C SER A 448 5.80 -7.49 11.40
N TYR A 449 6.76 -6.95 10.61
CA TYR A 449 7.00 -7.41 9.24
C TYR A 449 7.97 -8.61 9.22
N ASP A 450 7.56 -9.68 8.56
CA ASP A 450 8.41 -10.85 8.37
C ASP A 450 9.55 -10.60 7.37
N SER A 451 10.43 -11.60 7.19
CA SER A 451 11.61 -11.49 6.32
C SER A 451 11.27 -11.26 4.84
N PHE A 452 10.09 -11.70 4.39
CA PHE A 452 9.63 -11.51 3.03
C PHE A 452 9.19 -10.05 2.79
N MET A 453 8.31 -9.52 3.65
CA MET A 453 7.89 -8.13 3.64
C MET A 453 9.06 -7.17 3.85
N ALA A 454 9.99 -7.51 4.76
CA ALA A 454 11.19 -6.72 5.02
C ALA A 454 12.06 -6.56 3.76
N SER A 455 12.17 -7.60 2.91
CA SER A 455 12.91 -7.52 1.65
C SER A 455 12.35 -6.45 0.70
N TYR A 456 11.02 -6.35 0.59
CA TYR A 456 10.36 -5.30 -0.20
C TYR A 456 10.42 -3.93 0.47
N LEU A 457 10.31 -3.88 1.81
CA LEU A 457 10.47 -2.63 2.56
C LEU A 457 11.84 -2.00 2.29
N TYR A 458 12.91 -2.79 2.40
CA TYR A 458 14.27 -2.31 2.13
C TYR A 458 14.44 -1.79 0.70
N GLN A 459 13.85 -2.47 -0.28
CA GLN A 459 13.91 -2.00 -1.66
C GLN A 459 13.05 -0.75 -1.89
N SER A 460 11.88 -0.63 -1.26
CA SER A 460 11.05 0.58 -1.31
C SER A 460 11.74 1.76 -0.64
N ILE A 461 12.46 1.54 0.46
CA ILE A 461 13.28 2.55 1.12
C ILE A 461 14.41 3.07 0.21
N LYS A 462 15.10 2.19 -0.54
CA LYS A 462 16.11 2.61 -1.52
C LYS A 462 15.52 3.55 -2.58
N TRP A 463 14.39 3.17 -3.15
CA TRP A 463 13.70 4.00 -4.13
C TRP A 463 13.19 5.31 -3.53
N ALA A 464 12.65 5.28 -2.33
CA ALA A 464 12.20 6.47 -1.62
C ALA A 464 13.35 7.45 -1.34
N ALA A 465 14.51 6.94 -0.89
CA ALA A 465 15.71 7.72 -0.65
C ALA A 465 16.21 8.44 -1.92
N THR A 466 16.12 7.78 -3.07
CA THR A 466 16.46 8.35 -4.37
C THR A 466 15.59 9.57 -4.73
N TYR A 467 14.34 9.60 -4.27
CA TYR A 467 13.42 10.73 -4.44
C TYR A 467 13.45 11.73 -3.30
N ASN A 468 14.41 11.63 -2.40
CA ASN A 468 14.48 12.45 -1.18
C ASN A 468 13.16 12.41 -0.38
N ILE A 469 12.52 11.24 -0.31
CA ILE A 469 11.32 11.04 0.50
C ILE A 469 11.74 10.87 1.95
N PRO A 470 11.31 11.75 2.90
CA PRO A 470 11.50 11.50 4.31
C PRO A 470 10.65 10.32 4.75
N ILE A 471 11.23 9.43 5.53
CA ILE A 471 10.53 8.26 6.06
C ILE A 471 10.58 8.30 7.58
N ILE A 472 9.42 8.33 8.22
CA ILE A 472 9.28 8.22 9.67
C ILE A 472 8.85 6.79 9.99
N ILE A 473 9.66 6.06 10.72
CA ILE A 473 9.37 4.70 11.18
C ILE A 473 9.05 4.74 12.65
N LEU A 474 7.88 4.22 13.02
CA LEU A 474 7.43 4.09 14.38
C LEU A 474 7.52 2.64 14.84
N SER A 475 8.09 2.41 16.01
CA SER A 475 8.15 1.08 16.61
C SER A 475 8.07 1.15 18.13
N ALA A 476 7.48 0.13 18.74
CA ALA A 476 7.57 -0.05 20.18
C ALA A 476 8.81 -0.88 20.55
N THR A 477 9.26 -1.73 19.63
CA THR A 477 10.37 -2.66 19.84
C THR A 477 11.07 -2.87 18.50
N LEU A 478 12.38 -2.63 18.42
CA LEU A 478 13.11 -2.83 17.15
C LEU A 478 14.48 -3.46 17.41
N PRO A 479 14.74 -4.66 16.84
CA PRO A 479 16.07 -5.25 16.90
C PRO A 479 17.12 -4.35 16.23
N SER A 480 18.29 -4.22 16.83
CA SER A 480 19.39 -3.36 16.37
C SER A 480 19.79 -3.67 14.92
N GLU A 481 19.86 -4.92 14.53
CA GLU A 481 20.20 -5.32 13.16
C GLU A 481 19.12 -4.85 12.16
N ARG A 482 17.86 -4.87 12.54
CA ARG A 482 16.76 -4.33 11.68
C ARG A 482 16.87 -2.81 11.54
N ARG A 483 17.19 -2.10 12.63
CA ARG A 483 17.47 -0.66 12.60
C ARG A 483 18.60 -0.32 11.63
N LYS A 484 19.72 -1.05 11.72
CA LYS A 484 20.86 -0.89 10.82
C LYS A 484 20.49 -1.15 9.36
N GLU A 485 19.74 -2.21 9.07
CA GLU A 485 19.29 -2.52 7.70
C GLU A 485 18.36 -1.44 7.12
N LEU A 486 17.47 -0.86 7.90
CA LEU A 486 16.59 0.25 7.47
C LEU A 486 17.44 1.47 7.07
N VAL A 487 18.33 1.92 7.94
CA VAL A 487 19.23 3.06 7.69
C VAL A 487 20.15 2.79 6.51
N LYS A 488 20.79 1.60 6.47
CA LYS A 488 21.67 1.16 5.39
C LYS A 488 20.99 1.26 4.01
N ASN A 489 19.76 0.76 3.90
CA ASN A 489 19.07 0.76 2.61
C ASN A 489 18.65 2.19 2.20
N TYR A 490 18.39 3.08 3.14
CA TYR A 490 18.18 4.51 2.84
C TYR A 490 19.47 5.14 2.29
N LEU A 491 20.61 4.93 2.96
CA LEU A 491 21.91 5.46 2.51
C LEU A 491 22.35 4.89 1.14
N ILE A 492 22.06 3.60 0.87
CA ILE A 492 22.29 3.02 -0.46
C ILE A 492 21.45 3.75 -1.52
N GLY A 493 20.19 4.04 -1.23
CA GLY A 493 19.30 4.77 -2.13
C GLY A 493 19.74 6.22 -2.36
N LYS A 494 20.46 6.82 -1.43
CA LYS A 494 21.13 8.13 -1.58
C LYS A 494 22.44 8.03 -2.40
N GLY A 495 22.85 6.82 -2.80
CA GLY A 495 24.06 6.61 -3.59
C GLY A 495 25.38 6.60 -2.77
N ILE A 496 25.28 6.51 -1.43
CA ILE A 496 26.44 6.52 -0.54
C ILE A 496 27.23 5.21 -0.67
N LYS A 497 28.54 5.28 -0.64
CA LYS A 497 29.42 4.12 -0.82
C LYS A 497 29.37 3.19 0.39
N ASN A 498 29.42 1.89 0.13
CA ASN A 498 29.35 0.85 1.17
C ASN A 498 30.39 0.99 2.31
N ILE A 499 31.57 1.53 2.03
CA ILE A 499 32.62 1.76 3.04
C ILE A 499 32.17 2.83 4.03
N GLU A 500 31.60 3.92 3.53
CA GLU A 500 31.09 4.99 4.35
C GLU A 500 29.87 4.55 5.17
N ILE A 501 28.95 3.82 4.53
CA ILE A 501 27.78 3.25 5.21
C ILE A 501 28.21 2.35 6.39
N LYS A 502 29.21 1.46 6.21
CA LYS A 502 29.71 0.60 7.30
C LYS A 502 30.26 1.42 8.48
N LYS A 503 30.95 2.51 8.20
CA LYS A 503 31.48 3.41 9.23
C LYS A 503 30.34 4.07 10.01
N GLN A 504 29.33 4.59 9.32
CA GLN A 504 28.15 5.23 9.93
C GLN A 504 27.36 4.24 10.80
N LEU A 505 27.11 3.02 10.31
CA LEU A 505 26.36 2.00 11.04
C LEU A 505 27.04 1.50 12.31
N SER A 506 28.37 1.63 12.43
CA SER A 506 29.10 1.21 13.64
C SER A 506 28.71 2.02 14.87
N SER A 507 28.24 3.27 14.69
CA SER A 507 27.76 4.13 15.77
C SER A 507 26.35 3.76 16.30
N LEU A 508 25.62 2.88 15.61
CA LEU A 508 24.26 2.48 15.96
C LEU A 508 24.16 1.34 16.98
N ASN A 509 25.26 0.92 17.59
CA ASN A 509 25.25 -0.10 18.65
C ASN A 509 24.87 0.56 19.97
N THR A 510 23.55 0.63 20.27
CA THR A 510 23.03 1.13 21.54
C THR A 510 21.83 0.33 21.98
N ASP A 511 21.71 0.10 23.30
CA ASP A 511 20.55 -0.50 23.95
C ASP A 511 19.64 0.57 24.58
N SER A 512 19.96 1.84 24.39
CA SER A 512 19.17 2.97 24.90
C SER A 512 17.71 2.90 24.41
N TYR A 513 16.78 3.28 25.29
CA TYR A 513 15.36 3.28 25.00
C TYR A 513 14.61 4.25 25.96
N PRO A 514 13.71 5.14 25.47
CA PRO A 514 13.39 5.40 24.05
C PRO A 514 14.59 5.87 23.21
N LEU A 515 14.48 5.81 21.88
CA LEU A 515 15.56 6.12 20.95
C LEU A 515 15.03 6.77 19.67
N ILE A 516 15.72 7.82 19.20
CA ILE A 516 15.54 8.34 17.86
C ILE A 516 16.84 8.09 17.08
N THR A 517 16.74 7.36 15.98
CA THR A 517 17.82 7.22 15.00
C THR A 517 17.42 7.97 13.74
N TYR A 518 18.29 8.83 13.22
CA TYR A 518 17.94 9.63 12.05
C TYR A 518 19.15 9.89 11.15
N THR A 519 18.86 10.22 9.89
CA THR A 519 19.88 10.67 8.95
C THR A 519 19.72 12.17 8.71
N ASP A 520 20.86 12.86 8.62
CA ASP A 520 21.01 14.25 8.23
C ASP A 520 22.01 14.29 7.07
N GLY A 521 21.52 14.38 5.83
CA GLY A 521 22.30 14.14 4.64
C GLY A 521 22.89 12.72 4.62
N GLU A 522 24.23 12.65 4.61
CA GLU A 522 24.98 11.38 4.63
C GLU A 522 25.27 10.88 6.06
N GLU A 523 25.10 11.72 7.08
CA GLU A 523 25.39 11.38 8.46
C GLU A 523 24.26 10.63 9.13
N VAL A 524 24.62 9.65 9.96
CA VAL A 524 23.68 8.93 10.84
C VAL A 524 23.88 9.41 12.27
N ARG A 525 22.82 9.85 12.89
CA ARG A 525 22.83 10.35 14.27
C ARG A 525 21.80 9.61 15.12
N ILE A 526 22.02 9.62 16.43
CA ILE A 526 21.09 9.09 17.43
C ILE A 526 20.80 10.16 18.47
N PHE A 527 19.60 10.08 19.04
CA PHE A 527 19.22 10.82 20.22
C PHE A 527 18.61 9.85 21.25
N ASP A 528 19.20 9.78 22.45
CA ASP A 528 18.83 8.81 23.48
C ASP A 528 18.69 9.44 24.88
N GLU A 529 18.78 10.78 24.99
CA GLU A 529 18.65 11.50 26.25
C GLU A 529 17.19 11.75 26.64
N PHE A 530 16.43 10.69 26.88
CA PHE A 530 15.05 10.80 27.34
C PHE A 530 14.94 10.80 28.85
N LYS A 531 14.15 11.72 29.40
CA LYS A 531 13.84 11.77 30.84
C LYS A 531 12.70 10.77 31.12
N THR A 532 13.02 9.54 31.47
CA THR A 532 12.04 8.56 31.91
C THR A 532 11.44 8.94 33.27
N LYS A 533 10.12 9.17 33.31
CA LYS A 533 9.44 9.60 34.54
C LYS A 533 8.75 8.49 35.33
N HIS A 534 8.44 7.35 34.73
CA HIS A 534 7.68 6.30 35.39
C HIS A 534 8.10 4.92 34.87
N SER A 535 8.82 4.19 35.71
CA SER A 535 9.05 2.76 35.53
C SER A 535 7.86 2.00 36.08
N LYS A 536 7.35 1.05 35.33
CA LYS A 536 6.32 0.11 35.75
C LYS A 536 6.94 -1.27 35.82
N THR A 537 7.00 -1.83 37.02
CA THR A 537 7.49 -3.21 37.23
C THR A 537 6.35 -4.19 37.07
N ILE A 538 6.52 -5.20 36.21
CA ILE A 538 5.56 -6.29 36.01
C ILE A 538 6.17 -7.57 36.51
N GLU A 539 5.44 -8.28 37.37
CA GLU A 539 5.79 -9.61 37.84
C GLU A 539 5.43 -10.66 36.80
N ILE A 540 6.40 -11.50 36.40
CA ILE A 540 6.23 -12.57 35.42
C ILE A 540 6.15 -13.90 36.17
N ILE A 541 5.06 -14.62 36.00
CA ILE A 541 4.80 -15.89 36.64
C ILE A 541 4.66 -16.96 35.55
N ARG A 542 5.55 -17.94 35.55
CA ARG A 542 5.43 -19.10 34.66
C ARG A 542 4.46 -20.09 35.30
N GLU A 543 3.49 -20.49 34.47
CA GLU A 543 2.42 -21.40 34.93
C GLU A 543 2.18 -22.52 33.90
N ASP A 544 1.70 -23.65 34.38
CA ASP A 544 1.34 -24.78 33.54
C ASP A 544 0.02 -24.49 32.80
N SER A 545 -0.03 -24.84 31.52
CA SER A 545 -1.25 -24.69 30.73
C SER A 545 -2.45 -25.45 31.27
N GLU A 546 -2.22 -26.58 32.00
CA GLU A 546 -3.26 -27.37 32.63
C GLU A 546 -3.92 -26.64 33.81
N ASN A 547 -3.22 -25.72 34.45
CA ASN A 547 -3.71 -24.95 35.59
C ASN A 547 -4.56 -23.71 35.20
N LEU A 548 -4.71 -23.40 33.91
CA LEU A 548 -5.42 -22.19 33.47
C LEU A 548 -6.82 -22.05 34.10
N LEU A 549 -7.62 -23.08 34.09
CA LEU A 549 -8.99 -23.04 34.62
C LEU A 549 -9.03 -22.78 36.14
N ASN A 550 -8.11 -23.39 36.90
CA ASN A 550 -7.99 -23.17 38.34
C ASN A 550 -7.54 -21.73 38.63
N LEU A 551 -6.58 -21.22 37.85
CA LEU A 551 -6.07 -19.85 37.99
C LEU A 551 -7.19 -18.82 37.75
N VAL A 552 -8.00 -19.00 36.71
CA VAL A 552 -9.15 -18.13 36.42
C VAL A 552 -10.20 -18.23 37.53
N GLU A 553 -10.42 -19.41 38.10
CA GLU A 553 -11.34 -19.62 39.21
C GLU A 553 -10.88 -18.83 40.46
N ASP A 554 -9.60 -18.91 40.81
CA ASP A 554 -9.04 -18.17 41.95
C ASP A 554 -9.23 -16.65 41.73
N PHE A 555 -8.99 -16.15 40.52
CA PHE A 555 -9.19 -14.73 40.19
C PHE A 555 -10.67 -14.31 40.22
N SER A 556 -11.59 -15.21 39.86
CA SER A 556 -13.01 -14.90 39.82
C SER A 556 -13.60 -14.55 41.17
N ASN A 557 -13.04 -15.10 42.24
CA ASN A 557 -13.43 -14.82 43.63
C ASN A 557 -13.14 -13.36 44.05
N GLU A 558 -12.12 -12.75 43.45
CA GLU A 558 -11.68 -11.40 43.74
C GLU A 558 -12.25 -10.36 42.72
N GLY A 559 -12.75 -10.83 41.58
CA GLY A 559 -13.22 -10.00 40.48
C GLY A 559 -12.09 -9.50 39.61
N GLY A 560 -12.38 -8.48 38.81
CA GLY A 560 -11.43 -7.85 37.88
C GLY A 560 -11.61 -8.29 36.43
N VAL A 561 -10.87 -7.63 35.54
CA VAL A 561 -10.84 -7.89 34.09
C VAL A 561 -9.62 -8.73 33.73
N ILE A 562 -9.88 -9.98 33.38
CA ILE A 562 -8.87 -10.99 33.06
C ILE A 562 -8.67 -11.05 31.56
N GLY A 563 -7.45 -10.84 31.08
CA GLY A 563 -7.06 -11.03 29.69
C GLY A 563 -6.38 -12.37 29.48
N ILE A 564 -6.84 -13.18 28.52
CA ILE A 564 -6.23 -14.44 28.10
C ILE A 564 -5.87 -14.37 26.64
N VAL A 565 -4.56 -14.43 26.34
CA VAL A 565 -4.06 -14.35 24.96
C VAL A 565 -3.35 -15.63 24.57
N VAL A 566 -3.93 -16.36 23.60
CA VAL A 566 -3.38 -17.64 23.14
C VAL A 566 -2.95 -17.56 21.68
N ASN A 567 -2.08 -18.49 21.27
CA ASN A 567 -1.42 -18.41 19.97
C ASN A 567 -2.27 -18.90 18.80
N THR A 568 -3.31 -19.71 19.04
CA THR A 568 -4.16 -20.29 18.00
C THR A 568 -5.64 -20.03 18.22
N VAL A 569 -6.38 -19.86 17.13
CA VAL A 569 -7.85 -19.69 17.16
C VAL A 569 -8.53 -20.91 17.81
N LYS A 570 -8.12 -22.13 17.44
CA LYS A 570 -8.71 -23.34 18.00
C LYS A 570 -8.63 -23.40 19.52
N LYS A 571 -7.43 -23.12 20.08
CA LYS A 571 -7.21 -23.07 21.53
C LYS A 571 -8.08 -22.00 22.21
N SER A 572 -8.20 -20.82 21.57
CA SER A 572 -9.05 -19.75 22.11
C SER A 572 -10.53 -20.14 22.15
N GLN A 573 -11.02 -20.89 21.16
CA GLN A 573 -12.39 -21.39 21.10
C GLN A 573 -12.64 -22.48 22.17
N GLU A 574 -11.69 -23.39 22.38
CA GLU A 574 -11.77 -24.45 23.39
C GLU A 574 -11.84 -23.84 24.81
N ILE A 575 -10.91 -22.92 25.12
CA ILE A 575 -10.89 -22.19 26.41
C ILE A 575 -12.18 -21.39 26.61
N ALA A 576 -12.68 -20.73 25.55
CA ALA A 576 -13.91 -19.95 25.65
C ALA A 576 -15.12 -20.83 25.98
N LYS A 577 -15.22 -22.04 25.42
CA LYS A 577 -16.30 -22.99 25.73
C LYS A 577 -16.26 -23.41 27.21
N ASP A 578 -15.08 -23.78 27.72
CA ASP A 578 -14.90 -24.23 29.09
C ASP A 578 -15.21 -23.13 30.11
N LEU A 579 -14.69 -21.91 29.85
CA LEU A 579 -14.92 -20.77 30.72
C LEU A 579 -16.36 -20.25 30.66
N THR A 580 -17.00 -20.28 29.48
CA THR A 580 -18.41 -19.92 29.33
C THR A 580 -19.32 -20.91 30.09
N PHE A 581 -19.00 -22.20 30.04
CA PHE A 581 -19.73 -23.23 30.79
C PHE A 581 -19.63 -22.98 32.30
N LYS A 582 -18.46 -22.53 32.77
CA LYS A 582 -18.20 -22.34 34.20
C LYS A 582 -18.71 -21.00 34.75
N PHE A 583 -18.52 -19.91 34.01
CA PHE A 583 -18.72 -18.52 34.47
C PHE A 583 -19.91 -17.80 33.83
N GLY A 584 -20.60 -18.40 32.87
CA GLY A 584 -21.72 -17.80 32.15
C GLY A 584 -21.28 -16.96 30.96
N GLU A 585 -22.19 -16.84 29.99
CA GLU A 585 -21.94 -16.14 28.73
C GLU A 585 -21.71 -14.62 28.90
N GLU A 586 -22.37 -14.03 29.90
CA GLU A 586 -22.27 -12.61 30.21
C GLU A 586 -20.87 -12.21 30.71
N ASN A 587 -20.07 -13.15 31.21
CA ASN A 587 -18.76 -12.90 31.78
C ASN A 587 -17.61 -13.21 30.81
N VAL A 588 -17.87 -13.91 29.70
CA VAL A 588 -16.83 -14.36 28.78
C VAL A 588 -17.00 -13.71 27.42
N GLU A 589 -15.93 -13.11 26.90
CA GLU A 589 -15.85 -12.58 25.53
C GLU A 589 -14.70 -13.23 24.78
N LEU A 590 -14.94 -13.57 23.51
CA LEU A 590 -13.94 -14.15 22.62
C LEU A 590 -13.71 -13.25 21.42
N LEU A 591 -12.42 -13.01 21.07
CA LEU A 591 -12.01 -12.19 19.92
C LEU A 591 -10.85 -12.82 19.15
N HIS A 592 -11.05 -13.15 17.88
CA HIS A 592 -10.03 -13.66 16.97
C HIS A 592 -10.35 -13.37 15.50
N SER A 593 -9.46 -13.74 14.58
CA SER A 593 -9.56 -13.43 13.14
C SER A 593 -10.62 -14.24 12.38
N SER A 594 -11.17 -15.31 12.95
CA SER A 594 -12.14 -16.21 12.29
C SER A 594 -13.60 -15.84 12.58
N PHE A 595 -13.88 -14.60 12.99
CA PHE A 595 -15.22 -14.04 12.98
C PHE A 595 -15.54 -13.42 11.63
N ILE A 596 -16.82 -13.39 11.24
CA ILE A 596 -17.29 -12.54 10.15
C ILE A 596 -16.86 -11.09 10.45
N ALA A 597 -16.45 -10.35 9.43
CA ALA A 597 -15.85 -9.02 9.64
C ALA A 597 -16.77 -8.05 10.40
N THR A 598 -18.07 -8.09 10.15
CA THR A 598 -19.07 -7.28 10.88
C THR A 598 -19.16 -7.64 12.35
N ASP A 599 -19.16 -8.92 12.68
CA ASP A 599 -19.22 -9.39 14.07
C ASP A 599 -17.93 -9.04 14.83
N ARG A 600 -16.78 -9.17 14.17
CA ARG A 600 -15.51 -8.76 14.75
C ARG A 600 -15.48 -7.28 15.09
N ILE A 601 -15.92 -6.41 14.16
CA ILE A 601 -15.98 -4.97 14.39
C ILE A 601 -16.94 -4.63 15.56
N LYS A 602 -18.10 -5.28 15.64
CA LYS A 602 -19.04 -5.12 16.77
C LYS A 602 -18.38 -5.51 18.09
N LYS A 603 -17.69 -6.67 18.16
CA LYS A 603 -16.98 -7.13 19.34
C LYS A 603 -15.83 -6.18 19.74
N GLU A 604 -15.01 -5.73 18.80
CA GLU A 604 -13.92 -4.75 19.05
C GLU A 604 -14.47 -3.43 19.62
N LYS A 605 -15.54 -2.88 19.02
CA LYS A 605 -16.21 -1.68 19.52
C LYS A 605 -16.78 -1.89 20.94
N ASN A 606 -17.40 -3.05 21.20
CA ASN A 606 -17.92 -3.38 22.52
C ASN A 606 -16.79 -3.48 23.56
N LEU A 607 -15.69 -4.18 23.25
CA LEU A 607 -14.54 -4.26 24.15
C LEU A 607 -13.96 -2.88 24.48
N MET A 608 -13.78 -2.01 23.48
CA MET A 608 -13.30 -0.64 23.73
C MET A 608 -14.27 0.17 24.61
N LYS A 609 -15.58 -0.11 24.52
CA LYS A 609 -16.60 0.55 25.35
C LYS A 609 -16.55 0.09 26.81
N ILE A 610 -16.32 -1.19 27.07
CA ILE A 610 -16.38 -1.77 28.42
C ILE A 610 -15.07 -1.80 29.19
N ILE A 611 -13.91 -1.89 28.47
CA ILE A 611 -12.57 -1.95 29.06
C ILE A 611 -11.56 -1.02 28.40
N GLY A 612 -12.02 -0.02 27.63
CA GLY A 612 -11.17 1.02 27.06
C GLY A 612 -10.63 2.00 28.10
N GLY A 613 -10.34 3.23 27.69
CA GLY A 613 -9.72 4.26 28.54
C GLY A 613 -10.48 4.64 29.81
N LYS A 614 -11.05 5.83 29.89
CA LYS A 614 -11.81 6.29 31.07
C LYS A 614 -13.25 5.77 30.99
N ILE A 615 -13.57 4.77 31.83
CA ILE A 615 -14.91 4.17 31.88
C ILE A 615 -15.45 4.26 33.31
N GLU A 616 -16.60 4.94 33.45
CA GLU A 616 -17.31 5.03 34.74
C GLU A 616 -17.94 3.70 35.15
N ASP A 617 -18.30 2.84 34.17
CA ASP A 617 -19.00 1.56 34.34
C ASP A 617 -18.10 0.35 33.95
N ARG A 618 -16.84 0.29 34.40
CA ARG A 618 -15.99 -0.88 34.19
C ARG A 618 -16.60 -2.12 34.84
N PRO A 619 -16.66 -3.28 34.15
CA PRO A 619 -17.19 -4.50 34.74
C PRO A 619 -16.39 -4.92 35.96
N LYS A 620 -17.11 -5.38 37.05
CA LYS A 620 -16.48 -5.89 38.23
C LYS A 620 -15.77 -7.22 37.99
N PHE A 621 -16.29 -8.01 37.08
CA PHE A 621 -15.68 -9.26 36.63
C PHE A 621 -15.92 -9.47 35.12
N LYS A 622 -14.89 -9.75 34.37
CA LYS A 622 -14.98 -10.10 32.95
C LYS A 622 -13.75 -10.87 32.49
N ILE A 623 -13.94 -11.90 31.69
CA ILE A 623 -12.89 -12.70 31.05
C ILE A 623 -12.89 -12.40 29.56
N ILE A 624 -11.76 -12.01 29.05
CA ILE A 624 -11.59 -11.70 27.62
C ILE A 624 -10.51 -12.61 27.05
N ILE A 625 -10.91 -13.46 26.13
CA ILE A 625 -10.04 -14.42 25.46
C ILE A 625 -9.79 -13.96 24.04
N GLY A 626 -8.55 -14.04 23.59
CA GLY A 626 -8.26 -13.74 22.21
C GLY A 626 -6.93 -14.26 21.72
N THR A 627 -6.64 -13.92 20.49
CA THR A 627 -5.38 -14.22 19.83
C THR A 627 -4.63 -12.91 19.52
N GLN A 628 -3.77 -12.89 18.53
CA GLN A 628 -2.98 -11.71 18.11
C GLN A 628 -3.83 -10.43 17.87
N VAL A 629 -5.13 -10.55 17.71
CA VAL A 629 -6.02 -9.39 17.54
C VAL A 629 -6.01 -8.46 18.76
N ILE A 630 -5.81 -9.01 19.96
CA ILE A 630 -5.73 -8.24 21.23
C ILE A 630 -4.41 -7.45 21.33
N GLU A 631 -3.34 -7.92 20.70
CA GLU A 631 -2.01 -7.30 20.76
C GLU A 631 -1.98 -5.93 20.08
N GLN A 632 -2.72 -5.78 19.00
CA GLN A 632 -2.64 -4.61 18.11
C GLN A 632 -3.95 -3.81 18.12
N SER A 633 -3.83 -2.50 17.97
CA SER A 633 -4.89 -1.55 17.60
C SER A 633 -5.98 -1.24 18.63
N LEU A 634 -6.15 -2.04 19.68
CA LEU A 634 -7.21 -1.82 20.67
C LEU A 634 -6.67 -1.05 21.88
N ASP A 635 -7.37 0.01 22.27
CA ASP A 635 -7.07 0.75 23.50
C ASP A 635 -7.85 0.15 24.69
N ILE A 636 -7.40 -1.01 25.14
CA ILE A 636 -8.01 -1.82 26.20
C ILE A 636 -7.07 -2.00 27.39
N ASP A 637 -7.65 -2.26 28.56
CA ASP A 637 -6.95 -2.30 29.84
C ASP A 637 -7.38 -3.52 30.68
N PHE A 638 -6.39 -4.36 31.04
CA PHE A 638 -6.59 -5.55 31.85
C PHE A 638 -6.05 -5.36 33.29
N ASP A 639 -6.66 -6.03 34.24
CA ASP A 639 -6.22 -6.05 35.63
C ASP A 639 -5.16 -7.14 35.85
N VAL A 640 -5.31 -8.28 35.21
CA VAL A 640 -4.35 -9.38 35.12
C VAL A 640 -4.34 -9.96 33.71
N MET A 641 -3.21 -10.49 33.30
CA MET A 641 -3.09 -11.09 31.96
C MET A 641 -2.41 -12.45 32.01
N ILE A 642 -2.99 -13.40 31.30
CA ILE A 642 -2.48 -14.75 31.06
C ILE A 642 -2.15 -14.85 29.56
N SER A 643 -0.98 -15.35 29.23
CA SER A 643 -0.50 -15.39 27.86
C SER A 643 0.21 -16.70 27.57
N ASP A 644 -0.07 -17.29 26.40
CA ASP A 644 0.84 -18.28 25.86
C ASP A 644 2.23 -17.66 25.64
N LEU A 645 3.29 -18.47 25.75
CA LEU A 645 4.64 -18.08 25.37
C LEU A 645 4.66 -17.65 23.90
N ALA A 646 5.20 -16.48 23.63
CA ALA A 646 5.31 -15.87 22.31
C ALA A 646 6.68 -15.16 22.20
N PRO A 647 7.10 -14.71 21.00
CA PRO A 647 8.28 -13.88 20.84
C PRO A 647 8.28 -12.66 21.78
N MET A 648 9.46 -12.24 22.24
CA MET A 648 9.62 -11.25 23.31
C MET A 648 8.93 -9.92 23.00
N ASP A 649 9.02 -9.45 21.78
CA ASP A 649 8.37 -8.21 21.32
C ASP A 649 6.85 -8.27 21.45
N LEU A 650 6.25 -9.43 21.15
CA LEU A 650 4.81 -9.65 21.31
C LEU A 650 4.39 -9.79 22.79
N LEU A 651 5.20 -10.45 23.62
CA LEU A 651 4.94 -10.47 25.07
C LEU A 651 4.97 -9.05 25.64
N ILE A 652 5.92 -8.22 25.26
CA ILE A 652 6.00 -6.82 25.68
C ILE A 652 4.76 -6.03 25.20
N GLN A 653 4.27 -6.28 23.99
CA GLN A 653 3.04 -5.66 23.49
C GLN A 653 1.80 -6.09 24.28
N ARG A 654 1.70 -7.38 24.65
CA ARG A 654 0.64 -7.91 25.52
C ARG A 654 0.72 -7.25 26.89
N MET A 655 1.92 -7.15 27.50
CA MET A 655 2.16 -6.44 28.78
C MET A 655 1.79 -4.95 28.69
N GLY A 656 1.88 -4.35 27.52
CA GLY A 656 1.41 -2.99 27.23
C GLY A 656 -0.11 -2.80 27.35
N ARG A 657 -0.90 -3.87 27.48
CA ARG A 657 -2.34 -3.85 27.72
C ARG A 657 -2.68 -4.07 29.20
N LEU A 658 -1.72 -4.50 30.00
CA LEU A 658 -1.86 -4.71 31.45
C LEU A 658 -1.64 -3.38 32.15
N HIS A 659 -2.57 -2.95 33.00
CA HIS A 659 -2.54 -1.66 33.72
C HIS A 659 -2.21 -0.46 32.83
N ARG A 660 -2.89 -0.41 31.68
CA ARG A 660 -2.67 0.64 30.68
C ARG A 660 -3.24 2.00 31.10
N HIS A 661 -4.36 1.97 31.81
CA HIS A 661 -5.05 3.17 32.27
C HIS A 661 -5.13 3.18 33.80
N LYS A 662 -5.32 4.36 34.40
CA LYS A 662 -5.50 4.53 35.85
C LYS A 662 -6.92 4.17 36.23
N ASN A 663 -7.18 2.88 36.39
CA ASN A 663 -8.46 2.34 36.86
C ASN A 663 -8.37 1.84 38.30
N ILE A 664 -9.53 1.76 39.00
CA ILE A 664 -9.64 1.11 40.32
C ILE A 664 -9.61 -0.39 40.08
N ARG A 665 -8.74 -1.11 40.79
CA ARG A 665 -8.50 -2.53 40.62
C ARG A 665 -8.72 -3.31 41.94
N PRO A 666 -9.08 -4.59 41.87
CA PRO A 666 -9.08 -5.47 43.05
C PRO A 666 -7.72 -5.45 43.76
N GLU A 667 -7.73 -5.70 45.06
CA GLU A 667 -6.52 -5.63 45.94
C GLU A 667 -5.39 -6.54 45.42
N ILE A 668 -5.72 -7.75 44.99
CA ILE A 668 -4.74 -8.74 44.47
C ILE A 668 -4.09 -8.35 43.16
N PHE A 669 -4.73 -7.40 42.40
CA PHE A 669 -4.26 -6.90 41.12
C PHE A 669 -3.75 -5.45 41.18
N LYS A 670 -3.47 -4.91 42.38
CA LYS A 670 -2.85 -3.57 42.50
C LYS A 670 -1.46 -3.53 41.86
N GLU A 671 -0.70 -4.63 42.01
CA GLU A 671 0.56 -4.82 41.29
C GLU A 671 0.31 -5.61 40.01
N PRO A 672 0.89 -5.19 38.87
CA PRO A 672 0.66 -5.85 37.60
C PRO A 672 1.33 -7.23 37.55
N LYS A 673 0.53 -8.26 37.30
CA LYS A 673 0.96 -9.66 37.17
C LYS A 673 0.69 -10.18 35.78
N PHE A 674 1.68 -10.83 35.20
CA PHE A 674 1.61 -11.39 33.87
C PHE A 674 1.99 -12.87 33.91
N TYR A 675 1.02 -13.73 33.62
CA TYR A 675 1.20 -15.18 33.63
C TYR A 675 1.59 -15.68 32.26
N VAL A 676 2.64 -16.52 32.17
CA VAL A 676 3.11 -17.11 30.90
C VAL A 676 2.92 -18.61 30.92
N LEU A 677 2.09 -19.09 29.98
CA LEU A 677 1.81 -20.49 29.77
C LEU A 677 2.67 -21.10 28.67
N GLY A 678 2.88 -22.42 28.73
CA GLY A 678 3.51 -23.15 27.61
C GLY A 678 5.03 -23.01 27.58
N THR A 679 5.68 -22.64 28.68
CA THR A 679 7.13 -22.79 28.84
C THR A 679 7.48 -24.27 28.94
N SER A 680 8.67 -24.69 28.51
CA SER A 680 9.08 -26.10 28.51
C SER A 680 10.55 -26.25 28.86
N ASP A 681 10.84 -26.97 29.94
CA ASP A 681 12.20 -27.27 30.38
C ASP A 681 12.94 -28.24 29.44
N VAL A 682 12.22 -28.90 28.54
CA VAL A 682 12.75 -29.83 27.54
C VAL A 682 12.62 -29.32 26.09
N LEU A 683 12.23 -28.04 25.92
CA LEU A 683 12.00 -27.36 24.63
C LEU A 683 10.92 -28.04 23.75
N ASP A 684 10.03 -28.82 24.32
CA ASP A 684 8.86 -29.39 23.64
C ASP A 684 7.66 -28.42 23.77
N PHE A 685 7.64 -27.44 22.88
CA PHE A 685 6.57 -26.44 22.83
C PHE A 685 5.33 -26.99 22.10
N GLU A 686 4.17 -26.42 22.40
CA GLU A 686 2.93 -26.72 21.69
C GLU A 686 3.09 -26.55 20.17
N LYS A 687 2.65 -27.56 19.38
CA LYS A 687 2.79 -27.57 17.91
C LYS A 687 2.17 -26.34 17.26
N GLY A 688 1.06 -25.85 17.80
CA GLY A 688 0.40 -24.63 17.34
C GLY A 688 1.29 -23.40 17.50
N SER A 689 1.94 -23.26 18.64
CA SER A 689 2.87 -22.16 18.94
C SER A 689 4.13 -22.21 18.07
N ILE A 690 4.70 -23.42 17.85
CA ILE A 690 5.83 -23.61 16.91
C ILE A 690 5.43 -23.23 15.47
N ALA A 691 4.22 -23.59 15.04
CA ALA A 691 3.75 -23.30 13.69
C ALA A 691 3.53 -21.80 13.43
N VAL A 692 3.23 -21.03 14.47
CA VAL A 692 3.00 -19.58 14.41
C VAL A 692 4.30 -18.78 14.55
N TYR A 693 5.19 -19.16 15.48
CA TYR A 693 6.31 -18.33 15.94
C TYR A 693 7.69 -18.97 15.83
N ASP A 694 7.79 -20.23 15.37
CA ASP A 694 8.97 -21.08 15.37
C ASP A 694 9.58 -21.41 16.76
N GLY A 695 10.25 -22.57 16.83
CA GLY A 695 10.86 -23.05 18.10
C GLY A 695 12.13 -22.29 18.52
N TYR A 696 12.83 -21.68 17.55
CA TYR A 696 14.08 -20.92 17.82
C TYR A 696 13.78 -19.64 18.62
N ASN A 697 12.83 -18.83 18.17
CA ASN A 697 12.42 -17.60 18.86
C ASN A 697 11.75 -17.89 20.21
N LEU A 698 10.91 -18.95 20.30
CA LEU A 698 10.31 -19.35 21.56
C LEU A 698 11.34 -19.77 22.60
N THR A 699 12.36 -20.56 22.20
CA THR A 699 13.47 -20.97 23.07
C THR A 699 14.24 -19.77 23.61
N ARG A 700 14.61 -18.82 22.74
CA ARG A 700 15.33 -17.61 23.15
C ARG A 700 14.50 -16.73 24.05
N THR A 701 13.20 -16.57 23.76
CA THR A 701 12.29 -15.79 24.59
C THR A 701 12.19 -16.40 25.97
N GLN A 702 11.95 -17.71 26.08
CA GLN A 702 11.89 -18.39 27.38
C GLN A 702 13.19 -18.24 28.18
N TYR A 703 14.34 -18.33 27.54
CA TYR A 703 15.66 -18.22 28.18
C TYR A 703 15.90 -16.82 28.75
N PHE A 704 15.59 -15.76 28.00
CA PHE A 704 15.84 -14.37 28.44
C PHE A 704 14.66 -13.74 29.22
N LEU A 705 13.53 -14.42 29.39
CA LEU A 705 12.38 -13.89 30.13
C LEU A 705 12.70 -13.89 31.63
N PRO A 706 12.83 -12.73 32.31
CA PRO A 706 13.10 -12.66 33.73
C PRO A 706 11.81 -12.81 34.57
N ASP A 707 11.93 -12.92 35.89
CA ASP A 707 10.77 -12.98 36.78
C ASP A 707 10.14 -11.60 37.04
N LYS A 708 10.82 -10.52 36.70
CA LYS A 708 10.31 -9.13 36.73
C LYS A 708 10.82 -8.34 35.56
N ILE A 709 9.97 -7.50 34.98
CA ILE A 709 10.29 -6.63 33.88
C ILE A 709 9.94 -5.19 34.25
N ASN A 710 10.90 -4.27 34.09
CA ASN A 710 10.70 -2.83 34.24
C ASN A 710 10.46 -2.19 32.88
N ILE A 711 9.31 -1.58 32.72
CA ILE A 711 8.95 -0.89 31.47
C ILE A 711 9.05 0.62 31.71
N PRO A 712 9.84 1.36 30.90
CA PRO A 712 10.42 0.97 29.61
C PRO A 712 11.85 0.39 29.62
N GLU A 713 12.55 0.39 30.72
CA GLU A 713 13.99 0.17 30.81
C GLU A 713 14.46 -1.19 30.26
N ASP A 714 13.71 -2.26 30.50
CA ASP A 714 14.07 -3.62 30.08
C ASP A 714 13.64 -3.98 28.66
N ILE A 715 12.86 -3.09 27.97
CA ILE A 715 12.33 -3.39 26.62
C ILE A 715 13.46 -3.63 25.63
N SER A 716 14.38 -2.68 25.48
CA SER A 716 15.46 -2.80 24.50
C SER A 716 16.41 -3.95 24.81
N PRO A 717 16.95 -4.08 26.04
CA PRO A 717 17.83 -5.21 26.38
C PRO A 717 17.21 -6.58 26.09
N LEU A 718 15.94 -6.79 26.45
CA LEU A 718 15.25 -8.06 26.21
C LEU A 718 15.08 -8.35 24.71
N VAL A 719 14.69 -7.34 23.93
CA VAL A 719 14.55 -7.48 22.47
C VAL A 719 15.91 -7.74 21.82
N GLN A 720 16.97 -7.01 22.19
CA GLN A 720 18.30 -7.20 21.66
C GLN A 720 18.86 -8.59 21.99
N ASN A 721 18.64 -9.08 23.21
CA ASN A 721 19.08 -10.41 23.59
C ASN A 721 18.35 -11.52 22.83
N VAL A 722 17.05 -11.41 22.62
CA VAL A 722 16.26 -12.46 21.93
C VAL A 722 16.55 -12.47 20.43
N TYR A 723 16.63 -11.31 19.76
CA TYR A 723 16.78 -11.22 18.31
C TYR A 723 18.23 -11.01 17.85
N GLY A 724 19.15 -10.72 18.76
CA GLY A 724 20.57 -10.54 18.48
C GLY A 724 21.37 -11.85 18.49
N GLU A 725 22.69 -11.68 18.51
CA GLU A 725 23.66 -12.78 18.51
C GLU A 725 24.01 -13.27 19.92
N SER A 726 23.32 -12.82 20.97
CA SER A 726 23.56 -13.23 22.36
C SER A 726 23.53 -14.74 22.49
N GLU A 727 24.59 -15.33 23.03
CA GLU A 727 24.68 -16.76 23.26
C GLU A 727 23.71 -17.17 24.38
N ILE A 728 23.19 -18.38 24.29
CA ILE A 728 22.39 -19.01 25.32
C ILE A 728 23.08 -20.26 25.83
N GLU A 729 23.15 -20.41 27.12
CA GLU A 729 23.69 -21.61 27.79
C GLU A 729 22.55 -22.59 28.05
N LEU A 730 22.56 -23.70 27.35
CA LEU A 730 21.59 -24.79 27.49
C LEU A 730 22.28 -26.07 27.99
N LYS A 731 21.54 -26.91 28.68
CA LYS A 731 22.00 -28.26 29.00
C LYS A 731 22.39 -29.02 27.74
N GLU A 732 23.41 -29.88 27.81
CA GLU A 732 23.92 -30.61 26.62
C GLU A 732 22.81 -31.38 25.90
N GLU A 733 21.88 -31.97 26.60
CA GLU A 733 20.73 -32.71 26.06
C GLU A 733 19.75 -31.86 25.23
N LEU A 734 19.68 -30.53 25.44
CA LEU A 734 18.80 -29.58 24.71
C LEU A 734 19.47 -28.96 23.48
N LEU A 735 20.79 -29.00 23.41
CA LEU A 735 21.55 -28.41 22.30
C LEU A 735 21.18 -28.96 20.91
N PRO A 736 20.93 -30.27 20.71
CA PRO A 736 20.49 -30.79 19.43
C PRO A 736 19.14 -30.23 19.00
N ILE A 737 18.17 -30.11 19.91
CA ILE A 737 16.82 -29.57 19.64
C ILE A 737 16.93 -28.10 19.26
N TYR A 738 17.69 -27.32 20.01
CA TYR A 738 17.90 -25.89 19.71
C TYR A 738 18.57 -25.66 18.38
N LYS A 739 19.60 -26.48 18.04
CA LYS A 739 20.30 -26.41 16.74
C LYS A 739 19.35 -26.75 15.57
N ASP A 740 18.47 -27.72 15.74
CA ASP A 740 17.46 -28.06 14.73
C ASP A 740 16.46 -26.91 14.54
N TYR A 741 15.97 -26.32 15.61
CA TYR A 741 15.10 -25.13 15.54
C TYR A 741 15.80 -23.97 14.82
N LYS A 742 17.06 -23.66 15.16
CA LYS A 742 17.86 -22.64 14.50
C LYS A 742 18.02 -22.90 13.00
N TYR A 743 18.39 -24.13 12.64
CA TYR A 743 18.55 -24.53 11.25
C TYR A 743 17.23 -24.35 10.43
N LYS A 744 16.11 -24.79 10.99
CA LYS A 744 14.78 -24.62 10.37
C LYS A 744 14.41 -23.16 10.20
N PHE A 745 14.66 -22.32 11.18
CA PHE A 745 14.43 -20.88 11.13
C PHE A 745 15.29 -20.20 10.06
N GLU A 746 16.59 -20.50 10.02
CA GLU A 746 17.51 -19.93 9.01
C GLU A 746 17.15 -20.37 7.59
N ALA A 747 16.82 -21.65 7.40
CA ALA A 747 16.40 -22.19 6.11
C ALA A 747 15.09 -21.54 5.63
N TYR A 748 14.10 -21.38 6.52
CA TYR A 748 12.84 -20.72 6.23
C TYR A 748 13.03 -19.25 5.84
N THR A 749 13.82 -18.52 6.62
CA THR A 749 14.14 -17.10 6.36
C THR A 749 14.87 -16.92 5.04
N LYS A 750 15.85 -17.79 4.73
CA LYS A 750 16.59 -17.77 3.48
C LYS A 750 15.68 -18.04 2.27
N ASN A 751 14.81 -19.04 2.37
CA ASN A 751 13.83 -19.35 1.33
C ASN A 751 12.90 -18.17 1.06
N LYS A 752 12.36 -17.53 2.10
CA LYS A 752 11.52 -16.34 1.97
C LYS A 752 12.25 -15.20 1.24
N LYS A 753 13.47 -14.89 1.62
CA LYS A 753 14.29 -13.86 0.94
C LYS A 753 14.50 -14.17 -0.54
N GLN A 754 14.85 -15.43 -0.87
CA GLN A 754 15.04 -15.85 -2.26
C GLN A 754 13.77 -15.73 -3.11
N ARG A 755 12.61 -16.07 -2.56
CA ARG A 755 11.32 -15.91 -3.25
C ARG A 755 10.97 -14.45 -3.50
N ALA A 756 11.27 -13.56 -2.56
CA ALA A 756 11.06 -12.12 -2.72
C ALA A 756 11.88 -11.53 -3.88
N GLU A 757 13.13 -12.00 -4.10
CA GLU A 757 14.02 -11.50 -5.17
C GLU A 757 13.41 -11.64 -6.58
N THR A 758 12.55 -12.64 -6.82
CA THR A 758 11.95 -12.89 -8.15
C THR A 758 11.10 -11.72 -8.64
N PHE A 759 10.41 -11.04 -7.73
CA PHE A 759 9.44 -9.99 -8.06
C PHE A 759 9.96 -8.56 -7.80
N LYS A 760 11.15 -8.49 -7.23
CA LYS A 760 11.76 -7.24 -6.79
C LYS A 760 12.17 -6.39 -7.98
N LEU A 761 11.83 -5.12 -7.96
CA LEU A 761 12.33 -4.14 -8.91
C LEU A 761 13.85 -4.01 -8.77
N ARG A 762 14.56 -3.76 -9.88
CA ARG A 762 16.00 -3.46 -9.81
C ARG A 762 16.29 -2.23 -8.96
N GLU A 763 17.54 -2.09 -8.51
CA GLU A 763 17.98 -0.92 -7.74
C GLU A 763 17.99 0.35 -8.60
N PRO A 764 17.78 1.55 -8.01
CA PRO A 764 17.75 2.82 -8.75
C PRO A 764 19.03 3.10 -9.55
N TYR A 765 20.18 2.69 -9.02
CA TYR A 765 21.52 2.94 -9.55
C TYR A 765 22.28 1.65 -9.94
N GLU A 766 21.54 0.57 -10.22
CA GLU A 766 22.16 -0.69 -10.63
C GLU A 766 22.83 -0.52 -12.01
N ARG A 767 24.17 -0.57 -12.03
CA ARG A 767 24.94 -0.68 -13.26
C ARG A 767 25.12 -2.17 -13.56
N SER A 768 24.49 -2.64 -14.61
CA SER A 768 24.77 -3.97 -15.13
C SER A 768 26.23 -4.03 -15.59
N ARG A 769 26.98 -5.07 -15.20
CA ARG A 769 28.36 -5.32 -15.69
C ARG A 769 28.43 -5.56 -17.21
N PHE A 770 27.29 -5.80 -17.85
CA PHE A 770 27.19 -6.18 -19.26
C PHE A 770 26.46 -5.17 -20.14
N THR A 771 25.72 -4.24 -19.58
CA THR A 771 25.01 -3.17 -20.32
C THR A 771 24.95 -1.93 -19.46
N ASP A 772 25.30 -0.79 -20.05
CA ASP A 772 25.06 0.55 -19.47
C ASP A 772 23.56 0.82 -19.56
N VAL A 773 22.77 0.23 -18.66
CA VAL A 773 21.30 0.31 -18.71
C VAL A 773 20.84 1.56 -17.97
N ASN A 774 21.05 2.73 -18.60
CA ASN A 774 20.47 3.98 -18.12
C ASN A 774 19.10 4.27 -18.78
N ASN A 775 18.23 3.25 -18.85
CA ASN A 775 16.90 3.38 -19.45
C ASN A 775 15.90 2.37 -18.85
N LEU A 776 14.63 2.47 -19.23
CA LEU A 776 13.53 1.66 -18.68
C LEU A 776 13.38 0.29 -19.33
N ILE A 777 14.10 -0.02 -20.42
CA ILE A 777 13.97 -1.30 -21.13
C ILE A 777 14.32 -2.46 -20.18
N GLY A 778 13.48 -3.49 -20.18
CA GLY A 778 13.66 -4.68 -19.33
C GLY A 778 13.35 -4.48 -17.84
N MET A 779 12.90 -3.29 -17.42
CA MET A 779 12.67 -2.98 -16.00
C MET A 779 11.63 -3.88 -15.35
N PHE A 780 10.62 -4.32 -16.10
CA PHE A 780 9.53 -5.17 -15.61
C PHE A 780 9.61 -6.61 -16.12
N THR A 781 10.70 -7.00 -16.79
CA THR A 781 10.82 -8.35 -17.31
C THR A 781 10.89 -9.37 -16.18
N THR A 782 9.99 -10.33 -16.19
CA THR A 782 9.95 -11.48 -15.28
C THR A 782 9.69 -12.74 -16.08
N SER A 783 10.11 -13.89 -15.54
CA SER A 783 9.76 -15.20 -16.09
C SER A 783 8.27 -15.54 -16.03
N LYS A 784 7.48 -14.76 -15.27
CA LYS A 784 6.02 -14.87 -15.15
C LYS A 784 5.37 -13.55 -15.53
N ASP A 785 4.41 -13.59 -16.45
CA ASP A 785 3.68 -12.39 -16.87
C ASP A 785 2.62 -12.00 -15.81
N PHE A 786 2.78 -10.80 -15.23
CA PHE A 786 1.86 -10.22 -14.25
C PHE A 786 0.79 -9.31 -14.87
N SER A 787 0.78 -9.17 -16.19
CA SER A 787 -0.06 -8.19 -16.90
C SER A 787 -1.57 -8.41 -16.71
N GLY A 788 -1.99 -9.59 -16.24
CA GLY A 788 -3.39 -9.95 -16.00
C GLY A 788 -3.81 -10.07 -14.54
N LYS A 789 -2.89 -9.88 -13.57
CA LYS A 789 -3.24 -10.03 -12.14
C LYS A 789 -3.98 -8.83 -11.59
N SER A 790 -4.99 -9.08 -10.75
CA SER A 790 -5.67 -8.05 -9.98
C SER A 790 -4.74 -7.45 -8.91
N GLU A 791 -5.04 -6.24 -8.42
CA GLU A 791 -4.30 -5.63 -7.31
C GLU A 791 -4.31 -6.52 -6.06
N GLU A 792 -5.40 -7.20 -5.77
CA GLU A 792 -5.52 -8.14 -4.66
C GLU A 792 -4.54 -9.30 -4.76
N GLN A 793 -4.34 -9.85 -5.95
CA GLN A 793 -3.32 -10.88 -6.20
C GLN A 793 -1.90 -10.34 -6.01
N ILE A 794 -1.66 -9.06 -6.31
CA ILE A 794 -0.38 -8.41 -6.09
C ILE A 794 -0.17 -8.13 -4.59
N TYR A 795 -1.21 -7.70 -3.85
CA TYR A 795 -1.17 -7.56 -2.39
C TYR A 795 -0.85 -8.89 -1.69
N ALA A 796 -1.45 -10.00 -2.13
CA ALA A 796 -1.14 -11.32 -1.61
C ALA A 796 0.34 -11.70 -1.79
N GLN A 797 0.97 -11.24 -2.88
CA GLN A 797 2.40 -11.46 -3.14
C GLN A 797 3.33 -10.64 -2.26
N VAL A 798 2.92 -9.43 -1.82
CA VAL A 798 3.73 -8.60 -0.91
C VAL A 798 3.89 -9.25 0.46
N ARG A 799 2.89 -9.99 0.92
CA ARG A 799 2.87 -10.59 2.27
C ARG A 799 3.33 -12.05 2.33
N ASP A 800 3.68 -12.68 1.20
CA ASP A 800 3.86 -14.15 1.14
C ASP A 800 2.71 -14.90 1.84
N ILE A 801 1.53 -14.32 1.83
CA ILE A 801 0.37 -14.98 2.37
C ILE A 801 0.07 -16.14 1.42
N LYS A 802 0.07 -17.37 1.94
CA LYS A 802 -0.66 -18.45 1.31
C LYS A 802 -2.05 -17.87 1.04
N GLU A 803 -2.50 -17.92 -0.21
CA GLU A 803 -3.72 -17.26 -0.64
C GLU A 803 -4.84 -17.58 0.36
N THR A 804 -5.22 -16.58 1.16
CA THR A 804 -6.35 -16.73 2.07
C THR A 804 -7.60 -16.45 1.24
N VAL A 805 -8.39 -17.48 1.04
CA VAL A 805 -9.68 -17.33 0.37
C VAL A 805 -10.64 -16.66 1.36
N GLU A 806 -11.11 -15.49 1.01
CA GLU A 806 -12.22 -14.83 1.72
C GLU A 806 -13.53 -15.15 0.96
N VAL A 807 -14.58 -15.42 1.73
CA VAL A 807 -15.93 -15.65 1.23
C VAL A 807 -16.91 -14.73 1.93
N ILE A 808 -18.00 -14.39 1.28
CA ILE A 808 -19.14 -13.76 1.94
C ILE A 808 -19.97 -14.86 2.59
N ALA A 809 -20.11 -14.78 3.92
CA ALA A 809 -20.85 -15.75 4.71
C ALA A 809 -22.32 -15.32 4.84
N LEU A 810 -23.21 -16.18 4.36
CA LEU A 810 -24.66 -16.01 4.43
C LEU A 810 -25.28 -17.15 5.20
N LYS A 811 -26.47 -16.95 5.77
CA LYS A 811 -27.27 -17.99 6.42
C LYS A 811 -28.52 -18.25 5.60
N LYS A 812 -28.93 -19.49 5.50
CA LYS A 812 -30.20 -19.86 4.88
C LYS A 812 -31.37 -19.28 5.69
N VAL A 813 -32.29 -18.61 5.01
CA VAL A 813 -33.51 -18.05 5.59
C VAL A 813 -34.67 -18.43 4.65
N GLY A 814 -35.53 -19.35 5.08
CA GLY A 814 -36.58 -19.88 4.24
C GLY A 814 -36.09 -20.50 2.93
N GLU A 815 -36.61 -20.04 1.79
CA GLU A 815 -36.16 -20.47 0.46
C GLU A 815 -34.97 -19.64 -0.08
N GLY A 816 -34.58 -18.56 0.60
CA GLY A 816 -33.50 -17.67 0.22
C GLY A 816 -32.35 -17.68 1.22
N TYR A 817 -31.71 -16.52 1.36
CA TYR A 817 -30.61 -16.32 2.31
C TYR A 817 -30.67 -14.93 2.94
N GLY A 818 -30.09 -14.83 4.13
CA GLY A 818 -29.89 -13.60 4.89
C GLY A 818 -28.46 -13.46 5.41
N ILE A 819 -28.22 -12.41 6.15
CA ILE A 819 -26.97 -12.21 6.90
C ILE A 819 -27.09 -12.82 8.29
N PHE A 820 -25.95 -13.21 8.88
CA PHE A 820 -25.92 -13.70 10.25
C PHE A 820 -26.39 -12.61 11.23
N GLY A 821 -27.14 -13.02 12.26
CA GLY A 821 -27.72 -12.09 13.25
C GLY A 821 -29.08 -11.50 12.85
N GLU A 822 -29.59 -11.77 11.63
CA GLU A 822 -30.88 -11.32 11.14
C GLU A 822 -31.64 -12.49 10.48
N ASP A 823 -32.94 -12.60 10.76
CA ASP A 823 -33.81 -13.63 10.17
C ASP A 823 -34.63 -13.05 9.01
N VAL A 824 -33.98 -12.25 8.14
CA VAL A 824 -34.60 -11.62 6.98
C VAL A 824 -34.05 -12.20 5.69
N ASP A 825 -34.92 -12.64 4.79
CA ASP A 825 -34.56 -13.06 3.44
C ASP A 825 -34.24 -11.84 2.56
N ILE A 826 -32.94 -11.62 2.30
CA ILE A 826 -32.45 -10.52 1.46
C ILE A 826 -32.15 -10.96 0.03
N SER A 827 -32.36 -12.21 -0.33
CA SER A 827 -32.06 -12.74 -1.66
C SER A 827 -32.88 -12.11 -2.77
N LYS A 828 -34.03 -11.50 -2.44
CA LYS A 828 -34.96 -10.81 -3.36
C LYS A 828 -34.72 -9.30 -3.45
N ASP A 829 -33.91 -8.73 -2.56
CA ASP A 829 -33.66 -7.28 -2.47
C ASP A 829 -32.30 -6.86 -3.06
N LEU A 830 -31.83 -7.59 -4.08
CA LEU A 830 -30.54 -7.34 -4.73
C LEU A 830 -30.51 -6.12 -5.67
N GLU A 831 -31.61 -5.41 -5.82
CA GLU A 831 -31.65 -4.11 -6.51
C GLU A 831 -31.34 -2.94 -5.57
N ASN A 832 -31.41 -3.14 -4.28
CA ASN A 832 -31.10 -2.14 -3.26
C ASN A 832 -29.60 -2.08 -3.01
N VAL A 833 -29.00 -0.94 -3.25
CA VAL A 833 -27.56 -0.69 -3.10
C VAL A 833 -27.09 -0.89 -1.64
N GLU A 834 -27.90 -0.53 -0.65
CA GLU A 834 -27.53 -0.73 0.76
C GLU A 834 -27.55 -2.21 1.13
N THR A 835 -28.52 -2.98 0.64
CA THR A 835 -28.55 -4.45 0.82
C THR A 835 -27.31 -5.10 0.21
N LEU A 836 -26.89 -4.72 -1.02
CA LEU A 836 -25.67 -5.22 -1.64
C LEU A 836 -24.42 -4.91 -0.81
N ARG A 837 -24.34 -3.73 -0.25
CA ARG A 837 -23.25 -3.31 0.62
C ARG A 837 -23.24 -4.10 1.92
N GLU A 838 -24.38 -4.27 2.58
CA GLU A 838 -24.45 -5.07 3.81
C GLU A 838 -24.01 -6.52 3.54
N ILE A 839 -24.46 -7.13 2.46
CA ILE A 839 -23.97 -8.46 2.03
C ILE A 839 -22.44 -8.44 1.90
N SER A 840 -21.87 -7.45 1.20
CA SER A 840 -20.42 -7.39 0.94
C SER A 840 -19.54 -7.22 2.19
N LYS A 841 -20.11 -6.75 3.31
CA LYS A 841 -19.42 -6.62 4.61
C LYS A 841 -19.25 -7.95 5.33
N HIS A 842 -20.09 -8.96 5.05
CA HIS A 842 -20.11 -10.23 5.76
C HIS A 842 -19.02 -11.19 5.30
N THR A 843 -17.80 -10.67 5.14
CA THR A 843 -16.66 -11.48 4.71
C THR A 843 -16.12 -12.33 5.85
N LEU A 844 -15.74 -13.56 5.50
CA LEU A 844 -15.20 -14.58 6.39
C LEU A 844 -13.97 -15.21 5.74
N ARG A 845 -12.89 -15.38 6.49
CA ARG A 845 -11.68 -16.04 6.03
C ARG A 845 -11.78 -17.55 6.17
N ILE A 846 -11.52 -18.26 5.09
CA ILE A 846 -11.40 -19.71 5.12
C ILE A 846 -10.12 -20.10 5.87
N PRO A 847 -10.15 -21.14 6.74
CA PRO A 847 -9.01 -21.57 7.51
C PRO A 847 -7.79 -21.93 6.64
N SER A 848 -6.59 -21.52 7.05
CA SER A 848 -5.33 -21.77 6.33
C SER A 848 -5.02 -23.26 6.17
N SER A 849 -5.62 -24.13 6.98
CA SER A 849 -5.52 -25.57 6.82
C SER A 849 -6.16 -26.12 5.52
N LEU A 850 -7.04 -25.34 4.88
CA LEU A 850 -7.66 -25.65 3.61
C LEU A 850 -6.96 -24.99 2.42
N THR A 851 -6.03 -24.06 2.66
CA THR A 851 -5.30 -23.27 1.65
C THR A 851 -3.79 -23.50 1.74
N PHE A 852 -3.35 -24.74 2.06
CA PHE A 852 -1.95 -25.05 2.38
C PHE A 852 -1.02 -25.00 1.15
N SER A 853 -1.55 -25.19 -0.06
CA SER A 853 -0.80 -25.16 -1.33
C SER A 853 -1.57 -24.43 -2.41
N SER A 854 -0.89 -23.88 -3.42
CA SER A 854 -1.52 -23.20 -4.55
C SER A 854 -2.54 -24.13 -5.26
N ALA A 855 -2.23 -25.43 -5.39
CA ALA A 855 -3.16 -26.39 -6.00
C ALA A 855 -4.44 -26.59 -5.16
N GLN A 856 -4.36 -26.52 -3.83
CA GLN A 856 -5.55 -26.58 -2.97
C GLN A 856 -6.38 -25.31 -3.08
N VAL A 857 -5.71 -24.15 -3.15
CA VAL A 857 -6.36 -22.85 -3.34
C VAL A 857 -7.09 -22.80 -4.68
N ASP A 858 -6.42 -23.18 -5.78
CA ASP A 858 -7.03 -23.21 -7.11
C ASP A 858 -8.27 -24.12 -7.15
N ARG A 859 -8.18 -25.30 -6.54
CA ARG A 859 -9.29 -26.25 -6.41
C ARG A 859 -10.43 -25.66 -5.57
N LEU A 860 -10.11 -25.04 -4.45
CA LEU A 860 -11.08 -24.40 -3.55
C LEU A 860 -11.83 -23.28 -4.26
N ILE A 861 -11.11 -22.40 -4.97
CA ILE A 861 -11.71 -21.31 -5.74
C ILE A 861 -12.62 -21.87 -6.82
N LEU A 862 -12.18 -22.87 -7.59
CA LEU A 862 -12.99 -23.50 -8.62
C LEU A 862 -14.30 -24.09 -8.05
N ASN A 863 -14.23 -24.74 -6.89
CA ASN A 863 -15.41 -25.33 -6.24
C ASN A 863 -16.38 -24.23 -5.76
N LEU A 864 -15.85 -23.14 -5.20
CA LEU A 864 -16.65 -21.98 -4.78
C LEU A 864 -17.25 -21.22 -5.98
N GLU A 865 -16.53 -21.07 -7.08
CA GLU A 865 -17.07 -20.50 -8.33
C GLU A 865 -18.22 -21.36 -8.90
N ASN A 866 -18.06 -22.68 -8.92
CA ASN A 866 -19.12 -23.59 -9.34
C ASN A 866 -20.34 -23.51 -8.41
N TYR A 867 -20.12 -23.42 -7.11
CA TYR A 867 -21.18 -23.20 -6.11
C TYR A 867 -21.91 -21.87 -6.37
N ASN A 868 -21.18 -20.78 -6.58
CA ASN A 868 -21.75 -19.45 -6.83
C ASN A 868 -22.54 -19.41 -8.15
N ASN A 869 -22.04 -20.03 -9.20
CA ASN A 869 -22.76 -20.14 -10.48
C ASN A 869 -24.10 -20.86 -10.35
N LYS A 870 -24.21 -21.76 -9.36
CA LYS A 870 -25.45 -22.54 -9.10
C LYS A 870 -26.42 -21.79 -8.18
N TYR A 871 -25.93 -21.18 -7.10
CA TYR A 871 -26.76 -20.65 -6.01
C TYR A 871 -26.76 -19.12 -5.90
N LEU A 872 -25.72 -18.43 -6.42
CA LEU A 872 -25.53 -16.99 -6.31
C LEU A 872 -25.27 -16.32 -7.68
N ARG A 873 -25.86 -16.90 -8.73
CA ARG A 873 -25.65 -16.44 -10.13
C ARG A 873 -25.96 -14.96 -10.33
N ASN A 874 -26.97 -14.45 -9.64
CA ASN A 874 -27.41 -13.04 -9.73
C ASN A 874 -26.36 -12.03 -9.20
N TRP A 875 -25.32 -12.48 -8.51
CA TRP A 875 -24.26 -11.61 -8.01
C TRP A 875 -23.35 -11.07 -9.10
N GLN A 876 -23.21 -11.79 -10.23
CA GLN A 876 -22.29 -11.42 -11.29
C GLN A 876 -22.62 -10.09 -11.97
N ASP A 877 -23.89 -9.66 -11.89
CA ASP A 877 -24.36 -8.40 -12.47
C ASP A 877 -24.44 -7.26 -11.44
N LYS A 878 -24.08 -7.51 -10.17
CA LYS A 878 -24.18 -6.52 -9.07
C LYS A 878 -22.84 -5.93 -8.73
N SER A 879 -22.75 -4.58 -8.67
CA SER A 879 -21.50 -3.83 -8.56
C SER A 879 -20.64 -4.19 -7.32
N PHE A 880 -21.24 -4.50 -6.18
CA PHE A 880 -20.52 -4.82 -4.94
C PHE A 880 -20.21 -6.30 -4.75
N LEU A 881 -20.89 -7.18 -5.50
CA LEU A 881 -20.80 -8.64 -5.35
C LEU A 881 -20.12 -9.32 -6.55
N LYS A 882 -19.89 -8.58 -7.63
CA LYS A 882 -19.23 -9.10 -8.84
C LYS A 882 -17.84 -9.62 -8.53
N GLY A 883 -17.62 -10.91 -8.80
CA GLY A 883 -16.34 -11.57 -8.54
C GLY A 883 -16.12 -11.99 -7.08
N CYS A 884 -17.05 -11.69 -6.17
CA CYS A 884 -16.99 -12.20 -4.80
C CYS A 884 -17.41 -13.69 -4.77
N LEU A 885 -16.75 -14.44 -3.87
CA LEU A 885 -17.14 -15.82 -3.54
C LEU A 885 -18.08 -15.79 -2.33
N GLY A 886 -19.19 -16.49 -2.40
CA GLY A 886 -20.15 -16.57 -1.30
C GLY A 886 -20.44 -18.01 -0.91
N ILE A 887 -20.78 -18.25 0.36
CA ILE A 887 -21.29 -19.51 0.88
C ILE A 887 -22.55 -19.27 1.72
N ILE A 888 -23.53 -20.14 1.57
CA ILE A 888 -24.77 -20.10 2.35
C ILE A 888 -24.71 -21.25 3.35
N PHE A 889 -24.53 -20.93 4.61
CA PHE A 889 -24.63 -21.86 5.73
C PHE A 889 -26.10 -22.27 5.91
N ASP A 890 -26.32 -23.47 6.39
CA ASP A 890 -27.69 -23.94 6.71
C ASP A 890 -28.26 -23.23 7.97
N GLU A 891 -29.42 -23.68 8.41
CA GLU A 891 -30.12 -23.11 9.59
C GLU A 891 -29.34 -23.31 10.88
N GLU A 892 -28.52 -24.39 10.98
CA GLU A 892 -27.64 -24.72 12.09
C GLU A 892 -26.27 -24.02 12.01
N GLY A 893 -26.05 -23.22 10.95
CA GLY A 893 -24.79 -22.53 10.69
C GLY A 893 -23.69 -23.46 10.16
N GLU A 894 -24.05 -24.57 9.49
CA GLU A 894 -23.10 -25.54 8.95
C GLU A 894 -22.98 -25.44 7.42
N PHE A 895 -21.79 -25.71 6.90
CA PHE A 895 -21.49 -25.78 5.46
C PHE A 895 -20.41 -26.82 5.19
N LEU A 896 -20.62 -27.67 4.18
CA LEU A 896 -19.63 -28.69 3.79
C LEU A 896 -18.78 -28.18 2.62
N LEU A 897 -17.48 -28.05 2.84
CA LEU A 897 -16.51 -27.56 1.85
C LEU A 897 -15.35 -28.54 1.70
N ASP A 898 -15.21 -29.19 0.56
CA ASP A 898 -14.10 -30.11 0.24
C ASP A 898 -13.83 -31.20 1.29
N GLY A 899 -14.89 -31.78 1.88
CA GLY A 899 -14.79 -32.83 2.92
C GLY A 899 -14.45 -32.26 4.30
N VAL A 900 -14.54 -30.92 4.47
CA VAL A 900 -14.42 -30.24 5.75
C VAL A 900 -15.77 -29.64 6.12
N ARG A 901 -16.27 -29.97 7.31
CA ARG A 901 -17.44 -29.32 7.89
C ARG A 901 -17.02 -28.00 8.51
N LEU A 902 -17.57 -26.92 7.97
CA LEU A 902 -17.47 -25.56 8.53
C LEU A 902 -18.72 -25.28 9.35
N LYS A 903 -18.55 -24.70 10.55
CA LYS A 903 -19.64 -24.24 11.40
C LYS A 903 -19.36 -22.83 11.90
N TYR A 904 -20.26 -21.90 11.60
CA TYR A 904 -20.17 -20.54 12.12
C TYR A 904 -21.11 -20.36 13.31
N ASP A 905 -20.54 -19.79 14.36
CA ASP A 905 -21.24 -19.44 15.60
C ASP A 905 -20.90 -17.98 15.95
N GLU A 906 -21.88 -17.15 16.27
CA GLU A 906 -21.67 -15.71 16.55
C GLU A 906 -20.80 -15.44 17.78
N LYS A 907 -20.70 -16.41 18.71
CA LYS A 907 -19.91 -16.32 19.93
C LYS A 907 -18.52 -16.90 19.77
N LEU A 908 -18.40 -18.01 19.01
CA LEU A 908 -17.16 -18.77 18.85
C LEU A 908 -16.47 -18.49 17.50
N GLY A 909 -17.14 -17.84 16.53
CA GLY A 909 -16.64 -17.64 15.18
C GLY A 909 -16.66 -18.93 14.36
N LEU A 910 -15.86 -18.98 13.29
CA LEU A 910 -15.78 -20.13 12.40
C LEU A 910 -14.99 -21.27 13.06
N MET A 911 -15.64 -22.42 13.19
CA MET A 911 -15.06 -23.70 13.56
C MET A 911 -15.01 -24.63 12.36
N TYR A 912 -14.09 -25.59 12.35
CA TYR A 912 -14.00 -26.57 11.27
C TYR A 912 -13.52 -27.92 11.76
N GLU A 913 -14.02 -28.97 11.09
CA GLU A 913 -13.68 -30.36 11.36
C GLU A 913 -13.52 -31.12 10.05
N ARG A 914 -12.46 -31.94 9.93
CA ARG A 914 -12.28 -32.82 8.78
C ARG A 914 -13.14 -34.08 8.99
N MET A 915 -13.94 -34.39 7.99
CA MET A 915 -14.79 -35.59 8.00
C MET A 915 -14.00 -36.85 7.61
#